data_f900d3f32f3ea6c9928795ee50f2c9d1
#
_entry.id   f900d3f32f3ea6c9928795ee50f2c9d1
#
_cell.length_a   1.000
_cell.length_b   1.000
_cell.length_c   1.000
_cell.angle_alpha   90.00
_cell.angle_beta   90.00
_cell.angle_gamma   90.00
#
_symmetry.space_group_name_H-M   'P 1'
#
loop_
_entity.id
_entity.type
_entity.pdbx_description
1 polymer ?
#
loop_
_entity_poly.entity_id
_entity_poly.type
_entity_poly.pdbx_seq_one_letter_code
_entity_poly.pdbx_strand_id
1 'polypeptide(L)'
;MRSSNNLAKSFALALTSSLTLSALMAVPLQLANSARAASPAAKSTKLKPSKSGDSAQFVSRDATLGIEEYKLPSNDLSILLCERHATPVVTVNMVFRVGSRNEAVGYTGSTHFLEHMMFKGTNIHDPLKKTGLDDVLKKVGGINNATTSYDRTNYFELVPKQAINLCLELEADRMRHLLLRESDRKAEMTVVRNELERGEDDPSQLLEMNTFATAFREHPYHHPVIGWRSDVEGVPTERLRQFYNDFYYPNNATLVVIGDFDKAATLKEIENKFAGIPKSPKPFPPVYTTEPPQEGERRFTVSRGKELARVMVAYHTPRGTDRATYPLDILQSVLGGDSRKSSRLYKRLIETGLASDCYAANYTLKDPGLFIISATVQPGIDPKMVEAAIQEEINKLSEKPITAEELRLARSSISKRFRLSLSDPMGLAQSLTEGIAVGSWKWWASYPRDVQTATAQEALDSAKKFFLDKSKTVGYYLPTDFKTDAAAIAQIKPSKPTENQGDSSSAATSQTNEATSSAGSQTDRADKAKTWQERVERFRLPNGMTVLLARVAEGADSGKASKNAIRGTVAVSGKIRAGDFYSQIGKSAVPDITAELLTYGTKKFSKEQISTQMEEMGVNLDFSNGTFFHEFESEVAAEDLPKLLSLVSSEMRQPKFQQSDLDLVLKLSQAAIKEKMTDTGEVAWNSLVRSLYKPGCVYYAPELSKQMEELSSITLSDIESYHQKYYSPGNTVLAVIGDIEPAAVKKLLEAEFGDWKGETAPAIKVEASGLIDRSGKASKSKLTTELADKANVDIAIGKPVALSLTSDDYLAAMIGNAVLGYDSFACRLAPVRDKLGLTYSISSHITEPHYPYSPWSIDLSVNPTNVDRSLEVVRKIVADFNKNGVTSQELATEQDHLAGVYLVGLRSIRSIAKKLTDYEQLSLPVSYMDTFGKRVKNVTLRDVNKAAGQYFRLDDAVTSVCGSLTIKAEPKQSIAK
;
A
#
# COMPACT_ATOMS: atom_id res chain seq x y z
N MET A 1 2.57 1.41 14.24
CA MET A 1 2.22 2.29 13.11
C MET A 1 0.96 3.03 13.51
N ARG A 2 1.05 4.30 13.82
CA ARG A 2 -0.13 5.14 13.76
C ARG A 2 -0.44 5.33 12.30
N SER A 3 -1.39 4.61 11.74
CA SER A 3 -2.02 4.99 10.50
C SER A 3 -2.99 6.12 10.82
N SER A 4 -2.44 7.31 11.04
CA SER A 4 -3.23 8.51 10.87
C SER A 4 -3.60 8.58 9.40
N ASN A 5 -4.88 8.65 9.12
CA ASN A 5 -5.44 8.98 7.81
C ASN A 5 -5.13 8.02 6.66
N ASN A 6 -5.65 6.82 6.73
CA ASN A 6 -5.84 5.97 5.56
C ASN A 6 -7.29 5.95 5.04
N LEU A 7 -8.12 6.91 5.40
CA LEU A 7 -9.41 7.10 4.72
C LEU A 7 -9.24 7.58 3.27
N ALA A 8 -8.14 8.25 2.94
CA ALA A 8 -7.84 8.68 1.57
C ALA A 8 -6.89 7.72 0.80
N LYS A 9 -6.34 6.70 1.43
CA LYS A 9 -5.35 5.81 0.78
C LYS A 9 -5.89 4.49 0.25
N SER A 10 -7.17 4.21 0.43
CA SER A 10 -7.72 2.91 0.04
C SER A 10 -8.09 2.77 -1.42
N PHE A 11 -8.11 3.81 -2.24
CA PHE A 11 -8.67 3.68 -3.59
C PHE A 11 -7.92 4.38 -4.73
N ALA A 12 -6.62 4.20 -4.81
CA ALA A 12 -5.96 4.26 -6.11
C ALA A 12 -5.86 2.85 -6.73
N LEU A 13 -6.86 2.01 -6.52
CA LEU A 13 -6.72 0.55 -6.66
C LEU A 13 -7.65 -0.12 -7.66
N ALA A 14 -8.15 0.59 -8.64
CA ALA A 14 -8.61 -0.09 -9.85
C ALA A 14 -7.47 -0.35 -10.86
N LEU A 15 -6.28 0.22 -10.61
CA LEU A 15 -5.05 -0.07 -11.39
C LEU A 15 -3.80 -0.28 -10.52
N THR A 16 -3.91 -0.21 -9.18
CA THR A 16 -2.81 -0.50 -8.26
C THR A 16 -3.36 -1.18 -7.02
N SER A 17 -3.53 -2.48 -7.08
CA SER A 17 -3.97 -3.27 -5.94
C SER A 17 -2.89 -3.40 -4.88
N SER A 18 -3.29 -3.12 -3.67
CA SER A 18 -2.86 -3.69 -2.38
C SER A 18 -1.38 -4.07 -2.22
N LEU A 19 -0.63 -3.15 -1.62
CA LEU A 19 0.51 -3.48 -0.79
C LEU A 19 0.06 -3.50 0.67
N THR A 20 -0.54 -4.60 1.10
CA THR A 20 -0.52 -4.98 2.51
C THR A 20 0.60 -5.99 2.69
N LEU A 21 1.65 -5.58 3.37
CA LEU A 21 2.71 -6.45 3.88
C LEU A 21 2.06 -7.49 4.79
N SER A 22 2.01 -8.72 4.33
CA SER A 22 1.57 -9.84 5.15
C SER A 22 2.69 -10.88 5.21
N ALA A 23 3.16 -11.08 6.41
CA ALA A 23 4.23 -11.99 6.73
C ALA A 23 3.75 -13.26 7.42
N LEU A 24 4.42 -14.29 7.25
CA LEU A 24 4.27 -15.74 7.35
C LEU A 24 4.74 -16.39 8.63
N MET A 25 4.23 -17.51 9.06
CA MET A 25 4.82 -18.87 9.03
C MET A 25 4.60 -19.78 10.26
N ALA A 26 4.71 -20.92 10.24
CA ALA A 26 4.70 -22.38 10.35
C ALA A 26 5.29 -23.14 11.59
N VAL A 27 5.15 -24.26 11.93
CA VAL A 27 5.02 -25.55 12.63
C VAL A 27 6.20 -26.16 13.40
N PRO A 28 6.05 -26.95 14.44
CA PRO A 28 6.96 -28.07 14.72
C PRO A 28 6.36 -29.47 14.96
N LEU A 29 7.30 -30.41 14.86
CA LEU A 29 7.29 -31.82 15.03
C LEU A 29 6.79 -32.34 16.37
N GLN A 30 6.16 -33.52 16.37
CA GLN A 30 6.53 -34.61 17.24
C GLN A 30 6.43 -35.98 16.55
N LEU A 31 7.44 -36.80 16.88
CA LEU A 31 7.72 -38.13 16.35
C LEU A 31 6.67 -39.19 16.69
N ALA A 32 6.30 -39.98 15.72
CA ALA A 32 5.99 -41.39 15.96
C ALA A 32 6.39 -42.21 14.73
N ASN A 33 7.22 -43.21 14.96
CA ASN A 33 7.71 -44.19 13.99
C ASN A 33 6.55 -45.07 13.45
N SER A 34 6.47 -45.27 12.16
CA SER A 34 6.22 -46.59 11.58
C SER A 34 6.47 -46.63 10.05
N ALA A 35 7.37 -47.51 9.67
CA ALA A 35 7.48 -48.35 8.50
C ALA A 35 7.32 -47.76 7.08
N ARG A 36 8.45 -47.73 6.42
CA ARG A 36 8.81 -47.90 5.00
C ARG A 36 7.74 -48.41 4.04
N ALA A 37 7.51 -47.61 2.99
CA ALA A 37 7.41 -48.11 1.63
C ALA A 37 8.20 -47.17 0.71
N ALA A 38 9.21 -47.69 0.05
CA ALA A 38 10.10 -46.95 -0.84
C ALA A 38 9.36 -46.70 -2.17
N SER A 39 9.27 -45.43 -2.56
CA SER A 39 8.98 -44.99 -3.92
C SER A 39 10.25 -44.51 -4.59
N PRO A 40 10.47 -44.73 -5.90
CA PRO A 40 11.79 -44.61 -6.51
C PRO A 40 12.27 -43.16 -6.57
N ALA A 41 13.53 -42.96 -6.21
CA ALA A 41 14.25 -41.70 -6.28
C ALA A 41 14.19 -41.11 -7.70
N ALA A 42 13.56 -39.96 -7.85
CA ALA A 42 13.67 -39.11 -9.03
C ALA A 42 15.13 -38.62 -9.14
N LYS A 43 15.79 -38.99 -10.20
CA LYS A 43 17.15 -38.55 -10.53
C LYS A 43 17.13 -37.01 -10.70
N SER A 44 18.01 -36.34 -9.99
CA SER A 44 18.37 -34.94 -10.22
C SER A 44 18.79 -34.77 -11.68
N THR A 45 17.92 -34.20 -12.50
CA THR A 45 18.26 -33.80 -13.87
C THR A 45 18.87 -32.40 -13.78
N LYS A 46 20.20 -32.33 -13.85
CA LYS A 46 20.88 -31.07 -14.19
C LYS A 46 20.30 -30.57 -15.51
N LEU A 47 19.79 -29.31 -15.52
CA LEU A 47 19.34 -28.63 -16.73
C LEU A 47 20.41 -28.75 -17.79
N LYS A 48 20.08 -29.23 -18.98
CA LYS A 48 21.03 -29.32 -20.11
C LYS A 48 21.33 -27.92 -20.58
N PRO A 49 22.62 -27.57 -20.89
CA PRO A 49 22.96 -26.30 -21.50
C PRO A 49 22.22 -26.12 -22.83
N SER A 50 21.75 -24.88 -23.09
CA SER A 50 20.98 -24.52 -24.28
C SER A 50 21.72 -24.89 -25.57
N LYS A 51 21.00 -25.41 -26.56
CA LYS A 51 21.55 -25.63 -27.92
C LYS A 51 21.54 -24.31 -28.68
N SER A 52 22.44 -24.11 -29.62
CA SER A 52 22.44 -22.99 -30.57
C SER A 52 21.12 -22.99 -31.35
N GLY A 53 20.18 -22.10 -30.99
CA GLY A 53 18.82 -22.01 -31.54
C GLY A 53 17.77 -21.56 -30.51
N ASP A 54 18.13 -21.51 -29.22
CA ASP A 54 17.22 -21.17 -28.11
C ASP A 54 17.29 -19.68 -27.69
N SER A 55 17.92 -18.83 -28.52
CA SER A 55 18.03 -17.40 -28.20
C SER A 55 16.69 -16.69 -28.26
N ALA A 56 16.47 -15.79 -27.29
CA ALA A 56 15.28 -14.98 -27.20
C ALA A 56 15.09 -14.10 -28.46
N GLN A 57 13.92 -14.21 -29.07
CA GLN A 57 13.58 -13.47 -30.28
C GLN A 57 12.90 -12.15 -29.91
N PHE A 58 13.42 -11.05 -30.45
CA PHE A 58 12.77 -9.74 -30.34
C PHE A 58 11.41 -9.76 -31.05
N VAL A 59 10.37 -9.27 -30.35
CA VAL A 59 9.00 -9.22 -30.84
C VAL A 59 8.57 -7.79 -31.15
N SER A 60 8.72 -6.88 -30.21
CA SER A 60 8.28 -5.49 -30.35
C SER A 60 8.91 -4.57 -29.30
N ARG A 61 8.80 -3.26 -29.55
CA ARG A 61 9.23 -2.22 -28.62
C ARG A 61 8.20 -1.11 -28.55
N ASP A 62 7.92 -0.63 -27.34
CA ASP A 62 7.33 0.68 -27.11
C ASP A 62 8.45 1.67 -26.76
N ALA A 63 8.72 2.60 -27.68
CA ALA A 63 9.81 3.57 -27.51
C ALA A 63 9.49 4.63 -26.46
N THR A 64 8.21 4.88 -26.17
CA THR A 64 7.75 5.86 -25.18
C THR A 64 7.95 5.34 -23.75
N LEU A 65 7.57 4.08 -23.53
CA LEU A 65 7.69 3.42 -22.23
C LEU A 65 9.07 2.80 -22.00
N GLY A 66 9.86 2.62 -23.07
CA GLY A 66 11.15 1.93 -23.00
C GLY A 66 11.01 0.43 -22.79
N ILE A 67 9.85 -0.16 -23.07
CA ILE A 67 9.59 -1.59 -22.91
C ILE A 67 9.93 -2.33 -24.20
N GLU A 68 10.75 -3.37 -24.10
CA GLU A 68 11.04 -4.30 -25.19
C GLU A 68 10.46 -5.68 -24.88
N GLU A 69 9.76 -6.26 -25.82
CA GLU A 69 9.21 -7.61 -25.75
C GLU A 69 10.09 -8.60 -26.51
N TYR A 70 10.38 -9.70 -25.83
CA TYR A 70 11.08 -10.86 -26.39
C TYR A 70 10.25 -12.12 -26.13
N LYS A 71 10.55 -13.19 -26.89
CA LYS A 71 9.94 -14.50 -26.72
C LYS A 71 10.99 -15.59 -26.80
N LEU A 72 10.95 -16.57 -25.86
CA LEU A 72 11.79 -17.77 -25.96
C LEU A 72 11.15 -18.79 -26.92
N PRO A 73 11.78 -19.13 -28.07
CA PRO A 73 11.20 -20.05 -29.03
C PRO A 73 11.00 -21.47 -28.48
N SER A 74 11.85 -21.91 -27.54
CA SER A 74 11.82 -23.27 -26.97
C SER A 74 10.54 -23.57 -26.20
N ASN A 75 9.94 -22.56 -25.54
CA ASN A 75 8.83 -22.78 -24.62
C ASN A 75 7.76 -21.67 -24.61
N ASP A 76 7.87 -20.73 -25.52
CA ASP A 76 6.89 -19.62 -25.69
C ASP A 76 6.81 -18.62 -24.50
N LEU A 77 7.80 -18.59 -23.58
CA LEU A 77 7.82 -17.58 -22.50
C LEU A 77 7.90 -16.17 -23.10
N SER A 78 6.97 -15.31 -22.68
CA SER A 78 7.01 -13.87 -22.99
C SER A 78 7.91 -13.15 -21.99
N ILE A 79 8.76 -12.23 -22.48
CA ILE A 79 9.73 -11.49 -21.66
C ILE A 79 9.57 -10.02 -21.97
N LEU A 80 9.38 -9.20 -20.95
CA LEU A 80 9.32 -7.74 -21.05
C LEU A 80 10.51 -7.16 -20.29
N LEU A 81 11.34 -6.38 -20.97
CA LEU A 81 12.51 -5.70 -20.39
C LEU A 81 12.37 -4.20 -20.48
N CYS A 82 12.67 -3.49 -19.37
CA CYS A 82 12.67 -2.04 -19.30
C CYS A 82 13.87 -1.57 -18.46
N GLU A 83 14.95 -1.12 -19.13
CA GLU A 83 16.14 -0.59 -18.46
C GLU A 83 15.85 0.79 -17.86
N ARG A 84 16.18 0.98 -16.57
CA ARG A 84 16.04 2.21 -15.80
C ARG A 84 17.25 2.37 -14.89
N HIS A 85 18.10 3.37 -15.09
CA HIS A 85 19.38 3.51 -14.39
C HIS A 85 19.36 4.61 -13.30
N ALA A 86 18.18 5.16 -12.96
CA ALA A 86 18.06 6.22 -11.97
C ALA A 86 18.46 5.78 -10.55
N THR A 87 18.17 4.52 -10.22
CA THR A 87 18.46 3.91 -8.91
C THR A 87 19.02 2.49 -9.10
N PRO A 88 19.97 2.01 -8.25
CA PRO A 88 20.65 0.73 -8.46
C PRO A 88 19.84 -0.49 -8.01
N VAL A 89 18.55 -0.56 -8.40
CA VAL A 89 17.62 -1.64 -8.02
C VAL A 89 16.94 -2.22 -9.25
N VAL A 90 16.49 -3.47 -9.13
CA VAL A 90 15.76 -4.20 -10.18
C VAL A 90 14.54 -4.86 -9.59
N THR A 91 13.42 -4.75 -10.29
CA THR A 91 12.21 -5.55 -10.06
C THR A 91 12.18 -6.69 -11.06
N VAL A 92 12.08 -7.92 -10.57
CA VAL A 92 11.76 -9.12 -11.34
C VAL A 92 10.35 -9.51 -10.98
N ASN A 93 9.47 -9.74 -11.97
CA ASN A 93 8.05 -10.05 -11.73
C ASN A 93 7.59 -11.12 -12.72
N MET A 94 7.18 -12.27 -12.20
CA MET A 94 6.65 -13.39 -12.97
C MET A 94 5.14 -13.40 -12.89
N VAL A 95 4.46 -13.22 -14.01
CA VAL A 95 2.99 -13.14 -14.09
C VAL A 95 2.45 -14.39 -14.78
N PHE A 96 1.63 -15.17 -14.07
CA PHE A 96 0.89 -16.31 -14.62
C PHE A 96 -0.56 -15.88 -14.93
N ARG A 97 -1.05 -16.26 -16.13
CA ARG A 97 -2.44 -15.99 -16.58
C ARG A 97 -3.41 -17.03 -16.01
N VAL A 98 -3.43 -17.13 -14.68
CA VAL A 98 -4.30 -18.00 -13.91
C VAL A 98 -4.67 -17.32 -12.60
N GLY A 99 -5.96 -17.27 -12.29
CA GLY A 99 -6.50 -16.68 -11.07
C GLY A 99 -7.69 -17.47 -10.58
N SER A 100 -8.44 -16.93 -9.63
CA SER A 100 -9.56 -17.66 -9.00
C SER A 100 -10.66 -18.05 -10.00
N ARG A 101 -10.83 -17.31 -11.11
CA ARG A 101 -11.79 -17.69 -12.17
C ARG A 101 -11.50 -19.05 -12.83
N ASN A 102 -10.32 -19.61 -12.64
CA ASN A 102 -9.92 -20.90 -13.21
C ASN A 102 -10.18 -22.06 -12.25
N GLU A 103 -10.78 -21.80 -11.09
CA GLU A 103 -11.06 -22.78 -10.06
C GLU A 103 -12.37 -23.53 -10.30
N ALA A 104 -12.48 -24.71 -9.74
CA ALA A 104 -13.70 -25.50 -9.79
C ALA A 104 -14.48 -25.41 -8.47
N VAL A 105 -15.78 -25.57 -8.52
CA VAL A 105 -16.65 -25.70 -7.34
C VAL A 105 -16.14 -26.84 -6.42
N GLY A 106 -16.10 -26.57 -5.12
CA GLY A 106 -15.54 -27.47 -4.10
C GLY A 106 -14.03 -27.33 -3.90
N TYR A 107 -13.37 -26.44 -4.67
CA TYR A 107 -11.93 -26.21 -4.61
C TYR A 107 -11.61 -24.71 -4.80
N THR A 108 -12.52 -23.82 -4.42
CA THR A 108 -12.30 -22.38 -4.47
C THR A 108 -11.18 -21.96 -3.52
N GLY A 109 -10.42 -20.93 -3.88
CA GLY A 109 -9.22 -20.51 -3.15
C GLY A 109 -7.97 -21.33 -3.47
N SER A 110 -8.04 -22.33 -4.39
CA SER A 110 -6.85 -23.14 -4.74
C SER A 110 -5.72 -22.32 -5.35
N THR A 111 -6.03 -21.27 -6.11
CA THR A 111 -5.02 -20.41 -6.72
C THR A 111 -4.26 -19.61 -5.65
N HIS A 112 -4.99 -18.98 -4.73
CA HIS A 112 -4.42 -18.23 -3.61
C HIS A 112 -3.67 -19.17 -2.64
N PHE A 113 -4.23 -20.32 -2.32
CA PHE A 113 -3.53 -21.31 -1.50
C PHE A 113 -2.23 -21.79 -2.17
N LEU A 114 -2.25 -21.99 -3.49
CA LEU A 114 -1.05 -22.36 -4.23
C LEU A 114 -0.02 -21.21 -4.24
N GLU A 115 -0.46 -19.96 -4.29
CA GLU A 115 0.41 -18.80 -4.12
C GLU A 115 1.24 -18.93 -2.83
N HIS A 116 0.60 -19.18 -1.67
CA HIS A 116 1.26 -19.45 -0.40
C HIS A 116 2.23 -20.62 -0.48
N MET A 117 1.82 -21.70 -1.12
CA MET A 117 2.66 -22.91 -1.26
C MET A 117 3.89 -22.69 -2.13
N MET A 118 3.91 -21.69 -3.02
CA MET A 118 5.07 -21.33 -3.85
C MET A 118 6.27 -20.84 -3.02
N PHE A 119 6.06 -20.44 -1.76
CA PHE A 119 7.10 -20.04 -0.82
C PHE A 119 7.60 -21.20 0.05
N LYS A 120 6.96 -22.38 -0.01
CA LYS A 120 7.30 -23.54 0.87
C LYS A 120 8.41 -24.44 0.33
N GLY A 121 9.00 -24.06 -0.80
CA GLY A 121 10.26 -24.56 -1.27
C GLY A 121 10.20 -25.54 -2.42
N THR A 122 11.37 -25.70 -2.99
CA THR A 122 11.73 -26.59 -4.08
C THR A 122 12.81 -27.57 -3.60
N ASN A 123 13.28 -28.42 -4.52
CA ASN A 123 14.41 -29.32 -4.20
C ASN A 123 15.73 -28.57 -3.91
N ILE A 124 15.90 -27.39 -4.50
CA ILE A 124 17.11 -26.55 -4.37
C ILE A 124 16.92 -25.53 -3.24
N HIS A 125 15.80 -24.81 -3.26
CA HIS A 125 15.46 -23.74 -2.33
C HIS A 125 14.44 -24.24 -1.31
N ASP A 126 14.93 -24.83 -0.21
CA ASP A 126 14.09 -25.47 0.81
C ASP A 126 14.22 -24.73 2.17
N PRO A 127 13.15 -24.10 2.70
CA PRO A 127 13.17 -23.46 4.00
C PRO A 127 13.59 -24.38 5.16
N LEU A 128 13.27 -25.68 5.06
CA LEU A 128 13.71 -26.67 6.07
C LEU A 128 15.23 -26.84 6.11
N LYS A 129 15.92 -26.49 5.02
CA LYS A 129 17.39 -26.52 4.90
C LYS A 129 18.03 -25.13 5.08
N LYS A 130 17.24 -24.09 5.38
CA LYS A 130 17.67 -22.67 5.43
C LYS A 130 18.26 -22.18 4.09
N THR A 131 17.69 -22.67 3.00
CA THR A 131 17.99 -22.28 1.62
C THR A 131 16.73 -21.84 0.89
N GLY A 132 15.62 -21.62 1.60
CA GLY A 132 14.37 -21.16 1.04
C GLY A 132 14.49 -19.80 0.38
N LEU A 133 13.47 -19.42 -0.38
CA LEU A 133 13.42 -18.16 -1.11
C LEU A 133 13.71 -16.96 -0.18
N ASP A 134 13.02 -16.88 0.96
CA ASP A 134 13.21 -15.80 1.93
C ASP A 134 14.62 -15.84 2.56
N ASP A 135 15.16 -17.04 2.85
CA ASP A 135 16.51 -17.19 3.39
C ASP A 135 17.59 -16.63 2.45
N VAL A 136 17.43 -16.79 1.13
CA VAL A 136 18.43 -16.34 0.16
C VAL A 136 18.22 -14.89 -0.26
N LEU A 137 16.98 -14.42 -0.39
CA LEU A 137 16.67 -13.02 -0.68
C LEU A 137 17.07 -12.09 0.47
N LYS A 138 16.86 -12.53 1.71
CA LYS A 138 17.30 -11.81 2.90
C LYS A 138 18.81 -11.51 2.87
N LYS A 139 19.64 -12.46 2.44
CA LYS A 139 21.10 -12.28 2.32
C LYS A 139 21.53 -11.22 1.32
N VAL A 140 20.69 -10.85 0.38
CA VAL A 140 20.97 -9.80 -0.63
C VAL A 140 20.17 -8.52 -0.35
N GLY A 141 19.37 -8.49 0.72
CA GLY A 141 18.51 -7.36 1.06
C GLY A 141 17.36 -7.16 0.06
N GLY A 142 16.90 -8.23 -0.55
CA GLY A 142 15.73 -8.25 -1.40
C GLY A 142 14.44 -8.25 -0.58
N ILE A 143 13.40 -7.68 -1.16
CA ILE A 143 12.02 -7.85 -0.71
C ILE A 143 11.25 -8.61 -1.79
N ASN A 144 10.32 -9.44 -1.38
CA ASN A 144 9.46 -10.22 -2.26
C ASN A 144 8.02 -10.18 -1.79
N ASN A 145 7.11 -10.48 -2.68
CA ASN A 145 5.73 -10.83 -2.37
C ASN A 145 5.08 -11.50 -3.59
N ALA A 146 3.83 -11.89 -3.43
CA ALA A 146 2.97 -12.36 -4.50
C ALA A 146 1.57 -11.78 -4.34
N THR A 147 0.77 -11.84 -5.38
CA THR A 147 -0.66 -11.50 -5.30
C THR A 147 -1.47 -12.37 -6.25
N THR A 148 -2.64 -12.78 -5.79
CA THR A 148 -3.65 -13.48 -6.60
C THR A 148 -4.85 -12.57 -6.82
N SER A 149 -5.36 -12.58 -8.05
CA SER A 149 -6.59 -11.90 -8.46
C SER A 149 -7.51 -12.90 -9.16
N TYR A 150 -8.63 -12.41 -9.66
CA TYR A 150 -9.55 -13.25 -10.44
C TYR A 150 -8.89 -13.86 -11.69
N ASP A 151 -8.00 -13.12 -12.39
CA ASP A 151 -7.50 -13.46 -13.71
C ASP A 151 -6.00 -13.79 -13.77
N ARG A 152 -5.26 -13.57 -12.68
CA ARG A 152 -3.80 -13.73 -12.65
C ARG A 152 -3.28 -14.05 -11.26
N THR A 153 -2.08 -14.63 -11.23
CA THR A 153 -1.21 -14.72 -10.05
C THR A 153 0.17 -14.22 -10.45
N ASN A 154 0.79 -13.37 -9.63
CA ASN A 154 2.14 -12.91 -9.90
C ASN A 154 3.02 -12.98 -8.66
N TYR A 155 4.31 -13.14 -8.92
CA TYR A 155 5.38 -13.23 -7.93
C TYR A 155 6.43 -12.20 -8.27
N PHE A 156 6.89 -11.43 -7.31
CA PHE A 156 7.86 -10.38 -7.59
C PHE A 156 8.92 -10.26 -6.52
N GLU A 157 10.12 -9.92 -6.96
CA GLU A 157 11.26 -9.57 -6.15
C GLU A 157 11.71 -8.16 -6.52
N LEU A 158 12.02 -7.34 -5.52
CA LEU A 158 12.70 -6.07 -5.67
C LEU A 158 14.04 -6.17 -4.93
N VAL A 159 15.13 -6.07 -5.67
CA VAL A 159 16.49 -6.37 -5.20
C VAL A 159 17.49 -5.30 -5.65
N PRO A 160 18.65 -5.17 -4.94
CA PRO A 160 19.81 -4.50 -5.52
C PRO A 160 20.21 -5.16 -6.83
N LYS A 161 20.66 -4.40 -7.82
CA LYS A 161 20.92 -4.86 -9.19
C LYS A 161 21.85 -6.08 -9.31
N GLN A 162 22.73 -6.28 -8.34
CA GLN A 162 23.67 -7.41 -8.32
C GLN A 162 22.96 -8.75 -8.07
N ALA A 163 21.75 -8.74 -7.55
CA ALA A 163 20.98 -9.93 -7.19
C ALA A 163 19.98 -10.40 -8.27
N ILE A 164 19.95 -9.76 -9.45
CA ILE A 164 19.02 -10.11 -10.54
C ILE A 164 19.09 -11.59 -10.92
N ASN A 165 20.31 -12.16 -11.03
CA ASN A 165 20.50 -13.54 -11.43
C ASN A 165 19.95 -14.54 -10.39
N LEU A 166 19.96 -14.17 -9.10
CA LEU A 166 19.33 -14.96 -8.05
C LEU A 166 17.82 -14.99 -8.24
N CYS A 167 17.18 -13.84 -8.51
CA CYS A 167 15.74 -13.78 -8.74
C CYS A 167 15.31 -14.60 -9.97
N LEU A 168 16.06 -14.50 -11.08
CA LEU A 168 15.82 -15.31 -12.28
C LEU A 168 15.93 -16.82 -12.00
N GLU A 169 16.87 -17.23 -11.12
CA GLU A 169 17.01 -18.62 -10.69
C GLU A 169 15.84 -19.09 -9.84
N LEU A 170 15.42 -18.29 -8.87
CA LEU A 170 14.30 -18.58 -7.98
C LEU A 170 13.00 -18.75 -8.77
N GLU A 171 12.71 -17.85 -9.71
CA GLU A 171 11.52 -17.91 -10.56
C GLU A 171 11.53 -19.12 -11.50
N ALA A 172 12.67 -19.43 -12.10
CA ALA A 172 12.80 -20.60 -12.96
C ALA A 172 12.63 -21.92 -12.18
N ASP A 173 13.17 -21.99 -10.97
CA ASP A 173 13.12 -23.20 -10.14
C ASP A 173 11.70 -23.43 -9.61
N ARG A 174 11.03 -22.43 -9.00
CA ARG A 174 9.67 -22.60 -8.46
C ARG A 174 8.61 -22.81 -9.52
N MET A 175 8.84 -22.41 -10.77
CA MET A 175 7.91 -22.63 -11.87
C MET A 175 7.60 -24.11 -12.10
N ARG A 176 8.57 -25.04 -11.88
CA ARG A 176 8.37 -26.47 -12.17
C ARG A 176 8.83 -27.45 -11.08
N HIS A 177 9.49 -26.99 -10.03
CA HIS A 177 10.09 -27.88 -9.03
C HIS A 177 9.53 -27.75 -7.62
N LEU A 178 8.30 -27.24 -7.50
CA LEU A 178 7.63 -27.03 -6.23
C LEU A 178 7.37 -28.37 -5.51
N LEU A 179 7.72 -28.44 -4.22
CA LEU A 179 7.63 -29.69 -3.43
C LEU A 179 6.20 -30.07 -3.09
N LEU A 180 5.36 -29.12 -2.72
CA LEU A 180 3.95 -29.31 -2.31
C LEU A 180 3.81 -30.45 -1.28
N ARG A 181 4.45 -30.28 -0.11
CA ARG A 181 4.37 -31.29 0.96
C ARG A 181 3.05 -31.17 1.70
N GLU A 182 2.48 -32.31 2.10
CA GLU A 182 1.25 -32.35 2.90
C GLU A 182 1.43 -31.67 4.27
N SER A 183 2.64 -31.74 4.87
CA SER A 183 2.96 -31.03 6.10
C SER A 183 2.84 -29.52 5.94
N ASP A 184 3.35 -28.98 4.82
CA ASP A 184 3.33 -27.57 4.53
C ASP A 184 1.91 -27.10 4.23
N ARG A 185 1.13 -27.87 3.45
CA ARG A 185 -0.28 -27.60 3.20
C ARG A 185 -1.10 -27.50 4.48
N LYS A 186 -0.94 -28.49 5.40
CA LYS A 186 -1.68 -28.48 6.67
C LYS A 186 -1.36 -27.27 7.54
N ALA A 187 -0.11 -26.86 7.55
CA ALA A 187 0.31 -25.66 8.27
C ALA A 187 -0.26 -24.39 7.64
N GLU A 188 -0.11 -24.30 6.31
CA GLU A 188 -0.53 -23.10 5.58
C GLU A 188 -2.04 -22.94 5.52
N MET A 189 -2.81 -24.04 5.56
CA MET A 189 -4.27 -24.00 5.68
C MET A 189 -4.71 -23.13 6.89
N THR A 190 -4.04 -23.27 8.01
CA THR A 190 -4.37 -22.44 9.19
C THR A 190 -4.06 -20.96 8.95
N VAL A 191 -3.00 -20.66 8.21
CA VAL A 191 -2.61 -19.28 7.86
C VAL A 191 -3.64 -18.66 6.92
N VAL A 192 -3.99 -19.37 5.82
CA VAL A 192 -5.00 -18.91 4.86
C VAL A 192 -6.37 -18.74 5.52
N ARG A 193 -6.74 -19.65 6.44
CA ARG A 193 -7.97 -19.50 7.22
C ARG A 193 -7.95 -18.25 8.11
N ASN A 194 -6.85 -17.98 8.81
CA ASN A 194 -6.72 -16.78 9.63
C ASN A 194 -6.80 -15.49 8.77
N GLU A 195 -6.29 -15.53 7.55
CA GLU A 195 -6.42 -14.44 6.59
C GLU A 195 -7.87 -14.22 6.15
N LEU A 196 -8.60 -15.31 5.85
CA LEU A 196 -10.03 -15.28 5.57
C LEU A 196 -10.80 -14.67 6.74
N GLU A 197 -10.54 -15.11 7.97
CA GLU A 197 -11.16 -14.62 9.20
C GLU A 197 -10.91 -13.11 9.40
N ARG A 198 -9.69 -12.65 9.09
CA ARG A 198 -9.36 -11.22 9.13
C ARG A 198 -10.14 -10.43 8.07
N GLY A 199 -10.29 -10.98 6.87
CA GLY A 199 -11.10 -10.36 5.81
C GLY A 199 -12.59 -10.32 6.17
N GLU A 200 -13.10 -11.33 6.89
CA GLU A 200 -14.47 -11.34 7.40
C GLU A 200 -14.68 -10.33 8.54
N ASP A 201 -13.64 -9.93 9.27
CA ASP A 201 -13.71 -8.88 10.30
C ASP A 201 -13.64 -7.46 9.71
N ASP A 202 -13.29 -7.31 8.43
CA ASP A 202 -13.35 -6.04 7.70
C ASP A 202 -14.72 -5.90 7.00
N PRO A 203 -15.58 -4.95 7.42
CA PRO A 203 -16.91 -4.78 6.84
C PRO A 203 -16.92 -4.45 5.35
N SER A 204 -15.90 -3.76 4.84
CA SER A 204 -15.81 -3.40 3.41
C SER A 204 -15.47 -4.61 2.57
N GLN A 205 -14.49 -5.42 2.99
CA GLN A 205 -14.14 -6.66 2.30
C GLN A 205 -15.28 -7.68 2.34
N LEU A 206 -15.92 -7.83 3.50
CA LEU A 206 -17.06 -8.73 3.64
C LEU A 206 -18.23 -8.32 2.74
N LEU A 207 -18.52 -7.01 2.65
CA LEU A 207 -19.58 -6.47 1.80
C LEU A 207 -19.23 -6.67 0.32
N GLU A 208 -17.99 -6.45 -0.09
CA GLU A 208 -17.51 -6.65 -1.47
C GLU A 208 -17.60 -8.13 -1.88
N MET A 209 -17.12 -9.06 -1.03
CA MET A 209 -17.23 -10.48 -1.28
C MET A 209 -18.69 -10.91 -1.53
N ASN A 210 -19.61 -10.45 -0.68
CA ASN A 210 -21.03 -10.74 -0.83
C ASN A 210 -21.65 -10.04 -2.04
N THR A 211 -21.15 -8.87 -2.44
CA THR A 211 -21.60 -8.16 -3.65
C THR A 211 -21.24 -8.98 -4.90
N PHE A 212 -19.99 -9.45 -5.04
CA PHE A 212 -19.60 -10.32 -6.14
C PHE A 212 -20.41 -11.63 -6.13
N ALA A 213 -20.54 -12.30 -4.97
CA ALA A 213 -21.29 -13.53 -4.83
C ALA A 213 -22.79 -13.38 -5.18
N THR A 214 -23.36 -12.19 -5.00
CA THR A 214 -24.77 -11.90 -5.33
C THR A 214 -24.91 -11.44 -6.79
N ALA A 215 -23.98 -10.66 -7.29
CA ALA A 215 -24.02 -10.14 -8.66
C ALA A 215 -23.78 -11.22 -9.70
N PHE A 216 -22.87 -12.16 -9.45
CA PHE A 216 -22.60 -13.29 -10.33
C PHE A 216 -23.30 -14.57 -9.83
N ARG A 217 -23.98 -15.29 -10.72
CA ARG A 217 -24.64 -16.58 -10.42
C ARG A 217 -23.92 -17.76 -11.01
N GLU A 218 -23.45 -17.61 -12.23
CA GLU A 218 -22.88 -18.71 -13.01
C GLU A 218 -21.37 -18.51 -13.23
N HIS A 219 -20.94 -17.26 -13.51
CA HIS A 219 -19.54 -16.99 -13.78
C HIS A 219 -18.68 -17.18 -12.52
N PRO A 220 -17.46 -17.76 -12.61
CA PRO A 220 -16.58 -18.01 -11.46
C PRO A 220 -16.19 -16.77 -10.63
N TYR A 221 -16.42 -15.56 -11.11
CA TYR A 221 -16.23 -14.33 -10.30
C TYR A 221 -17.16 -14.25 -9.09
N HIS A 222 -18.14 -15.16 -8.95
CA HIS A 222 -19.03 -15.23 -7.79
C HIS A 222 -18.33 -15.64 -6.48
N HIS A 223 -17.23 -16.37 -6.54
CA HIS A 223 -16.51 -16.76 -5.33
C HIS A 223 -15.31 -15.84 -5.05
N PRO A 224 -14.98 -15.58 -3.78
CA PRO A 224 -13.86 -14.75 -3.43
C PRO A 224 -12.52 -15.38 -3.85
N VAL A 225 -11.53 -14.56 -4.10
CA VAL A 225 -10.18 -14.99 -4.48
C VAL A 225 -9.56 -15.91 -3.42
N ILE A 226 -9.79 -15.61 -2.14
CA ILE A 226 -9.32 -16.43 -1.02
C ILE A 226 -10.05 -17.80 -0.92
N GLY A 227 -11.21 -17.94 -1.57
CA GLY A 227 -12.04 -19.12 -1.55
C GLY A 227 -13.07 -19.15 -0.42
N TRP A 228 -13.99 -20.10 -0.49
CA TRP A 228 -14.92 -20.37 0.61
C TRP A 228 -14.23 -21.14 1.73
N ARG A 229 -14.57 -20.85 2.98
CA ARG A 229 -13.99 -21.48 4.18
C ARG A 229 -13.90 -23.01 4.08
N SER A 230 -14.99 -23.68 3.70
CA SER A 230 -15.04 -25.14 3.57
C SER A 230 -14.05 -25.69 2.55
N ASP A 231 -13.87 -24.98 1.45
CA ASP A 231 -12.98 -25.37 0.36
C ASP A 231 -11.51 -25.17 0.78
N VAL A 232 -11.19 -24.01 1.40
CA VAL A 232 -9.85 -23.72 1.94
C VAL A 232 -9.42 -24.76 2.98
N GLU A 233 -10.33 -25.13 3.89
CA GLU A 233 -10.06 -26.15 4.92
C GLU A 233 -9.94 -27.56 4.32
N GLY A 234 -10.69 -27.85 3.26
CA GLY A 234 -10.84 -29.19 2.67
C GLY A 234 -9.90 -29.52 1.52
N VAL A 235 -9.31 -28.55 0.82
CA VAL A 235 -8.54 -28.80 -0.40
C VAL A 235 -7.34 -29.74 -0.16
N PRO A 236 -7.23 -30.88 -0.87
CA PRO A 236 -6.10 -31.79 -0.69
C PRO A 236 -4.87 -31.35 -1.47
N THR A 237 -3.67 -31.71 -0.98
CA THR A 237 -2.39 -31.40 -1.65
C THR A 237 -2.36 -31.87 -3.10
N GLU A 238 -2.97 -33.01 -3.40
CA GLU A 238 -2.99 -33.54 -4.77
C GLU A 238 -3.77 -32.64 -5.73
N ARG A 239 -4.84 -31.98 -5.25
CA ARG A 239 -5.59 -31.03 -6.05
C ARG A 239 -4.77 -29.75 -6.34
N LEU A 240 -4.03 -29.24 -5.35
CA LEU A 240 -3.09 -28.13 -5.54
C LEU A 240 -1.99 -28.52 -6.53
N ARG A 241 -1.47 -29.74 -6.44
CA ARG A 241 -0.48 -30.29 -7.39
C ARG A 241 -1.03 -30.39 -8.80
N GLN A 242 -2.28 -30.84 -8.95
CA GLN A 242 -2.93 -30.89 -10.25
C GLN A 242 -3.08 -29.48 -10.84
N PHE A 243 -3.55 -28.51 -10.04
CA PHE A 243 -3.71 -27.10 -10.46
C PHE A 243 -2.37 -26.49 -10.89
N TYR A 244 -1.32 -26.71 -10.10
CA TYR A 244 0.04 -26.31 -10.47
C TYR A 244 0.49 -26.93 -11.81
N ASN A 245 0.24 -28.21 -12.01
CA ASN A 245 0.58 -28.91 -13.25
C ASN A 245 -0.31 -28.54 -14.45
N ASP A 246 -1.47 -27.94 -14.22
CA ASP A 246 -2.35 -27.48 -15.29
C ASP A 246 -1.96 -26.09 -15.79
N PHE A 247 -1.44 -25.20 -14.94
CA PHE A 247 -1.31 -23.78 -15.29
C PHE A 247 0.11 -23.18 -15.22
N TYR A 248 1.03 -23.72 -14.41
CA TYR A 248 2.34 -23.12 -14.15
C TYR A 248 3.39 -23.56 -15.17
N TYR A 249 3.35 -22.92 -16.35
CA TYR A 249 4.23 -23.17 -17.48
C TYR A 249 4.69 -21.88 -18.14
N PRO A 250 5.88 -21.89 -18.83
CA PRO A 250 6.40 -20.69 -19.51
C PRO A 250 5.42 -20.07 -20.51
N ASN A 251 4.70 -20.88 -21.31
CA ASN A 251 3.72 -20.41 -22.28
C ASN A 251 2.40 -19.86 -21.69
N ASN A 252 2.23 -19.96 -20.35
CA ASN A 252 1.17 -19.26 -19.59
C ASN A 252 1.72 -18.09 -18.76
N ALA A 253 3.01 -17.81 -18.87
CA ALA A 253 3.68 -16.81 -18.07
C ALA A 253 4.20 -15.63 -18.89
N THR A 254 4.44 -14.52 -18.21
CA THR A 254 5.20 -13.38 -18.70
C THR A 254 6.21 -12.96 -17.62
N LEU A 255 7.49 -12.96 -17.98
CA LEU A 255 8.55 -12.44 -17.13
C LEU A 255 8.76 -10.95 -17.42
N VAL A 256 8.68 -10.13 -16.40
CA VAL A 256 8.87 -8.67 -16.49
C VAL A 256 10.09 -8.29 -15.67
N VAL A 257 11.07 -7.60 -16.27
CA VAL A 257 12.28 -7.11 -15.60
C VAL A 257 12.41 -5.61 -15.81
N ILE A 258 12.43 -4.85 -14.73
CA ILE A 258 12.47 -3.38 -14.76
C ILE A 258 13.53 -2.88 -13.78
N GLY A 259 14.40 -1.98 -14.19
CA GLY A 259 15.39 -1.35 -13.33
C GLY A 259 16.79 -1.27 -13.92
N ASP A 260 17.80 -1.21 -13.05
CA ASP A 260 19.20 -1.03 -13.43
C ASP A 260 19.88 -2.38 -13.73
N PHE A 261 19.87 -2.78 -14.99
CA PHE A 261 20.50 -4.01 -15.48
C PHE A 261 21.08 -3.83 -16.88
N ASP A 262 21.98 -4.72 -17.28
CA ASP A 262 22.43 -4.84 -18.67
C ASP A 262 21.51 -5.81 -19.42
N LYS A 263 20.85 -5.32 -20.45
CA LYS A 263 19.87 -6.08 -21.22
C LYS A 263 20.44 -7.34 -21.86
N ALA A 264 21.63 -7.25 -22.48
CA ALA A 264 22.21 -8.39 -23.20
C ALA A 264 22.63 -9.51 -22.22
N ALA A 265 23.23 -9.14 -21.10
CA ALA A 265 23.58 -10.10 -20.04
C ALA A 265 22.33 -10.72 -19.42
N THR A 266 21.30 -9.93 -19.15
CA THR A 266 20.04 -10.39 -18.56
C THR A 266 19.29 -11.34 -19.50
N LEU A 267 19.17 -11.02 -20.79
CA LEU A 267 18.59 -11.94 -21.78
C LEU A 267 19.30 -13.28 -21.80
N LYS A 268 20.65 -13.27 -21.80
CA LYS A 268 21.44 -14.49 -21.77
C LYS A 268 21.20 -15.33 -20.51
N GLU A 269 21.06 -14.70 -19.35
CA GLU A 269 20.72 -15.42 -18.12
C GLU A 269 19.28 -15.97 -18.14
N ILE A 270 18.32 -15.23 -18.69
CA ILE A 270 16.95 -15.73 -18.91
C ILE A 270 16.96 -16.95 -19.82
N GLU A 271 17.70 -16.91 -20.95
CA GLU A 271 17.87 -18.07 -21.84
C GLU A 271 18.46 -19.27 -21.08
N ASN A 272 19.52 -19.05 -20.30
CA ASN A 272 20.18 -20.10 -19.52
C ASN A 272 19.26 -20.77 -18.50
N LYS A 273 18.41 -19.98 -17.82
CA LYS A 273 17.55 -20.46 -16.71
C LYS A 273 16.21 -21.03 -17.21
N PHE A 274 15.61 -20.42 -18.24
CA PHE A 274 14.25 -20.76 -18.65
C PHE A 274 14.15 -21.62 -19.92
N ALA A 275 15.11 -21.58 -20.86
CA ALA A 275 14.98 -22.28 -22.13
C ALA A 275 14.84 -23.82 -22.00
N GLY A 276 15.39 -24.40 -20.94
CA GLY A 276 15.25 -25.83 -20.63
C GLY A 276 13.90 -26.25 -20.00
N ILE A 277 13.07 -25.29 -19.59
CA ILE A 277 11.76 -25.58 -18.99
C ILE A 277 10.76 -25.87 -20.12
N PRO A 278 10.07 -27.01 -20.11
CA PRO A 278 9.14 -27.35 -21.17
C PRO A 278 7.87 -26.47 -21.14
N LYS A 279 7.30 -26.17 -22.30
CA LYS A 279 5.94 -25.63 -22.36
C LYS A 279 4.89 -26.68 -21.97
N SER A 280 3.67 -26.23 -21.65
CA SER A 280 2.57 -27.14 -21.36
C SER A 280 2.36 -28.15 -22.48
N PRO A 281 2.26 -29.46 -22.16
CA PRO A 281 2.06 -30.50 -23.14
C PRO A 281 0.61 -30.54 -23.68
N LYS A 282 -0.29 -29.80 -23.07
CA LYS A 282 -1.72 -29.72 -23.44
C LYS A 282 -2.20 -28.26 -23.41
N PRO A 283 -3.30 -27.92 -24.11
CA PRO A 283 -3.95 -26.62 -23.96
C PRO A 283 -4.35 -26.35 -22.51
N PHE A 284 -4.28 -25.08 -22.10
CA PHE A 284 -4.78 -24.66 -20.78
C PHE A 284 -6.30 -24.85 -20.70
N PRO A 285 -6.82 -25.31 -19.53
CA PRO A 285 -8.26 -25.47 -19.34
C PRO A 285 -9.00 -24.13 -19.59
N PRO A 286 -9.92 -24.09 -20.55
CA PRO A 286 -10.70 -22.88 -20.81
C PRO A 286 -11.82 -22.71 -19.78
N VAL A 287 -12.24 -21.48 -19.55
CA VAL A 287 -13.46 -21.15 -18.79
C VAL A 287 -14.56 -20.87 -19.82
N TYR A 288 -15.56 -21.73 -19.87
CA TYR A 288 -16.69 -21.63 -20.82
C TYR A 288 -17.88 -20.89 -20.22
N THR A 289 -18.00 -20.88 -18.91
CA THR A 289 -19.14 -20.28 -18.22
C THR A 289 -19.15 -18.78 -18.39
N THR A 290 -20.28 -18.25 -18.83
CA THR A 290 -20.55 -16.82 -18.98
C THR A 290 -21.71 -16.44 -18.05
N GLU A 291 -21.65 -15.26 -17.45
CA GLU A 291 -22.77 -14.75 -16.66
C GLU A 291 -23.95 -14.38 -17.60
N PRO A 292 -25.15 -14.91 -17.38
CA PRO A 292 -26.32 -14.48 -18.14
C PRO A 292 -26.70 -13.03 -17.75
N PRO A 293 -27.40 -12.29 -18.66
CA PRO A 293 -27.88 -10.96 -18.33
C PRO A 293 -28.77 -10.98 -17.08
N GLN A 294 -28.52 -10.05 -16.16
CA GLN A 294 -29.35 -9.90 -14.98
C GLN A 294 -30.70 -9.28 -15.38
N GLU A 295 -31.80 -9.92 -14.98
CA GLU A 295 -33.18 -9.55 -15.38
C GLU A 295 -33.99 -8.88 -14.26
N GLY A 296 -33.41 -8.69 -13.09
CA GLY A 296 -34.03 -8.06 -11.93
C GLY A 296 -33.02 -7.64 -10.88
N GLU A 297 -33.32 -6.58 -10.14
CA GLU A 297 -32.49 -6.14 -9.02
C GLU A 297 -32.25 -7.26 -8.01
N ARG A 298 -31.02 -7.34 -7.49
CA ARG A 298 -30.61 -8.28 -6.44
C ARG A 298 -30.27 -7.49 -5.17
N ARG A 299 -30.66 -7.99 -4.01
CA ARG A 299 -30.38 -7.35 -2.72
C ARG A 299 -29.95 -8.36 -1.67
N PHE A 300 -29.05 -7.93 -0.79
CA PHE A 300 -28.66 -8.66 0.39
C PHE A 300 -28.33 -7.73 1.56
N THR A 301 -28.33 -8.27 2.77
CA THR A 301 -27.93 -7.54 3.98
C THR A 301 -27.06 -8.45 4.83
N VAL A 302 -25.91 -7.96 5.24
CA VAL A 302 -25.06 -8.54 6.27
C VAL A 302 -25.35 -7.81 7.58
N SER A 303 -25.79 -8.54 8.61
CA SER A 303 -26.00 -7.96 9.94
C SER A 303 -24.99 -8.58 10.91
N ARG A 304 -23.97 -7.81 11.28
CA ARG A 304 -22.85 -8.27 12.09
C ARG A 304 -22.16 -7.10 12.80
N GLY A 305 -21.48 -7.39 13.92
CA GLY A 305 -20.58 -6.45 14.58
C GLY A 305 -21.23 -5.17 15.08
N LYS A 306 -20.41 -4.13 15.27
CA LYS A 306 -20.79 -2.78 15.72
C LYS A 306 -20.15 -1.66 14.91
N GLU A 307 -19.50 -2.01 13.79
CA GLU A 307 -18.87 -1.08 12.87
C GLU A 307 -19.91 -0.16 12.23
N LEU A 308 -19.46 0.88 11.51
CA LEU A 308 -20.36 1.76 10.79
C LEU A 308 -21.11 1.01 9.68
N ALA A 309 -22.39 1.38 9.47
CA ALA A 309 -23.17 0.86 8.36
C ALA A 309 -22.53 1.23 7.01
N ARG A 310 -22.64 0.34 6.03
CA ARG A 310 -22.14 0.55 4.67
C ARG A 310 -23.19 0.20 3.63
N VAL A 311 -23.10 0.86 2.50
CA VAL A 311 -23.92 0.61 1.31
C VAL A 311 -23.00 0.36 0.14
N MET A 312 -23.27 -0.68 -0.63
CA MET A 312 -22.59 -0.97 -1.88
C MET A 312 -23.62 -1.19 -2.99
N VAL A 313 -23.44 -0.50 -4.12
CA VAL A 313 -24.27 -0.60 -5.30
C VAL A 313 -23.39 -1.03 -6.47
N ALA A 314 -23.73 -2.11 -7.14
CA ALA A 314 -22.96 -2.68 -8.23
C ALA A 314 -23.79 -2.86 -9.50
N TYR A 315 -23.13 -2.68 -10.66
CA TYR A 315 -23.68 -2.88 -11.99
C TYR A 315 -22.72 -3.73 -12.83
N HIS A 316 -23.24 -4.65 -13.63
CA HIS A 316 -22.41 -5.39 -14.58
C HIS A 316 -21.83 -4.50 -15.67
N THR A 317 -20.55 -4.69 -15.97
CA THR A 317 -19.78 -3.95 -17.00
C THR A 317 -19.26 -4.90 -18.09
N PRO A 318 -18.81 -4.38 -19.24
CA PRO A 318 -18.21 -5.22 -20.28
C PRO A 318 -16.83 -5.74 -19.81
N ARG A 319 -16.28 -6.70 -20.56
CA ARG A 319 -14.89 -7.14 -20.36
C ARG A 319 -13.92 -5.96 -20.56
N GLY A 320 -12.78 -5.99 -19.85
CA GLY A 320 -11.84 -4.88 -19.78
C GLY A 320 -11.26 -4.41 -21.11
N THR A 321 -11.15 -5.28 -22.12
CA THR A 321 -10.67 -4.92 -23.47
C THR A 321 -11.75 -4.31 -24.38
N ASP A 322 -12.99 -4.20 -23.93
CA ASP A 322 -14.05 -3.54 -24.68
C ASP A 322 -13.85 -2.02 -24.71
N ARG A 323 -14.23 -1.39 -25.82
CA ARG A 323 -14.17 0.07 -25.98
C ARG A 323 -14.95 0.83 -24.92
N ALA A 324 -16.05 0.28 -24.42
CA ALA A 324 -16.89 0.88 -23.40
C ALA A 324 -16.21 1.01 -22.02
N THR A 325 -15.08 0.34 -21.80
CA THR A 325 -14.29 0.48 -20.57
C THR A 325 -13.79 1.92 -20.38
N TYR A 326 -13.28 2.57 -21.45
CA TYR A 326 -12.73 3.93 -21.36
C TYR A 326 -13.77 4.98 -20.90
N PRO A 327 -14.99 5.05 -21.48
CA PRO A 327 -16.00 5.96 -20.94
C PRO A 327 -16.49 5.57 -19.55
N LEU A 328 -16.49 4.30 -19.16
CA LEU A 328 -16.81 3.88 -17.78
C LEU A 328 -15.74 4.35 -16.77
N ASP A 329 -14.46 4.33 -17.14
CA ASP A 329 -13.37 4.87 -16.32
C ASP A 329 -13.46 6.40 -16.17
N ILE A 330 -13.92 7.10 -17.22
CA ILE A 330 -14.25 8.52 -17.12
C ILE A 330 -15.42 8.75 -16.16
N LEU A 331 -16.49 7.95 -16.23
CA LEU A 331 -17.61 8.02 -15.27
C LEU A 331 -17.18 7.72 -13.84
N GLN A 332 -16.28 6.74 -13.64
CA GLN A 332 -15.66 6.48 -12.34
C GLN A 332 -14.97 7.75 -11.82
N SER A 333 -14.15 8.39 -12.65
CA SER A 333 -13.44 9.61 -12.27
C SER A 333 -14.38 10.76 -11.89
N VAL A 334 -15.46 10.96 -12.64
CA VAL A 334 -16.48 12.00 -12.40
C VAL A 334 -17.28 11.72 -11.12
N LEU A 335 -17.63 10.46 -10.87
CA LEU A 335 -18.36 10.06 -9.67
C LEU A 335 -17.51 10.19 -8.40
N GLY A 336 -16.25 9.80 -8.45
CA GLY A 336 -15.37 9.90 -7.27
C GLY A 336 -14.47 8.70 -7.06
N GLY A 337 -13.85 8.19 -8.12
CA GLY A 337 -12.94 7.05 -8.04
C GLY A 337 -11.79 7.17 -7.06
N ASP A 338 -11.49 8.39 -6.58
CA ASP A 338 -10.38 8.67 -5.66
C ASP A 338 -10.82 9.52 -4.46
N SER A 339 -12.09 9.49 -4.09
CA SER A 339 -12.67 10.28 -2.98
C SER A 339 -12.40 11.80 -3.08
N ARG A 340 -12.30 12.32 -4.31
CA ARG A 340 -11.92 13.71 -4.57
C ARG A 340 -13.01 14.69 -4.16
N LYS A 341 -12.60 15.80 -3.52
CA LYS A 341 -13.49 16.87 -3.05
C LYS A 341 -14.29 17.55 -4.17
N SER A 342 -13.84 17.47 -5.44
CA SER A 342 -14.57 17.96 -6.64
C SER A 342 -15.63 16.99 -7.15
N SER A 343 -15.53 15.69 -6.82
CA SER A 343 -16.38 14.64 -7.40
C SER A 343 -17.83 14.74 -7.00
N ARG A 344 -18.72 14.16 -7.83
CA ARG A 344 -20.17 14.22 -7.61
C ARG A 344 -20.60 13.52 -6.32
N LEU A 345 -20.05 12.32 -6.04
CA LEU A 345 -20.38 11.57 -4.82
C LEU A 345 -19.86 12.27 -3.56
N TYR A 346 -18.65 12.85 -3.59
CA TYR A 346 -18.16 13.61 -2.45
C TYR A 346 -19.09 14.76 -2.09
N LYS A 347 -19.46 15.57 -3.08
CA LYS A 347 -20.41 16.70 -2.89
C LYS A 347 -21.78 16.24 -2.43
N ARG A 348 -22.26 15.10 -2.96
CA ARG A 348 -23.62 14.60 -2.67
C ARG A 348 -23.70 13.85 -1.34
N LEU A 349 -22.66 13.11 -0.94
CA LEU A 349 -22.69 12.24 0.23
C LEU A 349 -21.90 12.82 1.41
N ILE A 350 -20.69 13.30 1.19
CA ILE A 350 -19.80 13.75 2.27
C ILE A 350 -20.16 15.18 2.71
N GLU A 351 -20.24 16.13 1.79
CA GLU A 351 -20.54 17.53 2.15
C GLU A 351 -21.94 17.72 2.72
N THR A 352 -22.89 16.84 2.37
CA THR A 352 -24.23 16.86 2.94
C THR A 352 -24.32 16.18 4.30
N GLY A 353 -23.32 15.36 4.67
CA GLY A 353 -23.31 14.61 5.92
C GLY A 353 -24.05 13.28 5.87
N LEU A 354 -24.31 12.72 4.70
CA LEU A 354 -24.94 11.40 4.54
C LEU A 354 -23.94 10.27 4.79
N ALA A 355 -22.68 10.44 4.36
CA ALA A 355 -21.63 9.45 4.48
C ALA A 355 -20.34 10.07 5.04
N SER A 356 -19.49 9.24 5.63
CA SER A 356 -18.13 9.60 6.07
C SER A 356 -17.06 9.29 5.01
N ASP A 357 -17.35 8.34 4.12
CA ASP A 357 -16.50 7.97 3.01
C ASP A 357 -17.32 7.46 1.83
N CYS A 358 -16.82 7.63 0.60
CA CYS A 358 -17.43 7.07 -0.60
C CYS A 358 -16.42 6.92 -1.72
N TYR A 359 -16.63 5.91 -2.58
CA TYR A 359 -15.85 5.73 -3.80
C TYR A 359 -16.68 5.08 -4.91
N ALA A 360 -16.16 5.20 -6.14
CA ALA A 360 -16.63 4.45 -7.29
C ALA A 360 -15.46 3.72 -7.97
N ALA A 361 -15.65 2.48 -8.39
CA ALA A 361 -14.63 1.66 -9.03
C ALA A 361 -15.21 0.86 -10.21
N ASN A 362 -14.56 0.92 -11.36
CA ASN A 362 -14.82 0.05 -12.51
C ASN A 362 -13.85 -1.13 -12.45
N TYR A 363 -14.32 -2.30 -12.03
CA TYR A 363 -13.52 -3.54 -11.98
C TYR A 363 -13.30 -4.07 -13.39
N THR A 364 -12.20 -3.62 -13.99
CA THR A 364 -11.78 -3.99 -15.35
C THR A 364 -11.14 -5.36 -15.34
N LEU A 365 -11.92 -6.40 -15.66
CA LEU A 365 -11.51 -7.80 -15.62
C LEU A 365 -11.42 -8.39 -17.04
N LYS A 366 -10.88 -9.59 -17.17
CA LYS A 366 -10.74 -10.31 -18.44
C LYS A 366 -12.09 -10.63 -19.07
N ASP A 367 -13.05 -11.05 -18.26
CA ASP A 367 -14.46 -11.23 -18.62
C ASP A 367 -15.30 -10.05 -18.05
N PRO A 368 -16.59 -9.94 -18.35
CA PRO A 368 -17.44 -8.89 -17.83
C PRO A 368 -17.35 -8.76 -16.32
N GLY A 369 -17.04 -7.54 -15.85
CA GLY A 369 -16.80 -7.20 -14.45
C GLY A 369 -17.98 -6.47 -13.79
N LEU A 370 -17.65 -5.65 -12.77
CA LEU A 370 -18.61 -4.81 -12.05
C LEU A 370 -18.13 -3.37 -11.99
N PHE A 371 -19.09 -2.45 -12.07
CA PHE A 371 -18.91 -1.07 -11.62
C PHE A 371 -19.52 -0.97 -10.22
N ILE A 372 -18.72 -0.64 -9.23
CA ILE A 372 -19.12 -0.61 -7.82
C ILE A 372 -19.09 0.83 -7.30
N ILE A 373 -20.11 1.21 -6.54
CA ILE A 373 -20.16 2.44 -5.75
C ILE A 373 -20.35 2.01 -4.31
N SER A 374 -19.45 2.44 -3.42
CA SER A 374 -19.51 2.14 -1.99
C SER A 374 -19.53 3.40 -1.16
N ALA A 375 -20.21 3.37 -0.02
CA ALA A 375 -20.23 4.46 0.94
C ALA A 375 -20.32 3.94 2.38
N THR A 376 -19.51 4.54 3.27
CA THR A 376 -19.62 4.36 4.72
C THR A 376 -20.60 5.39 5.25
N VAL A 377 -21.66 4.92 5.85
CA VAL A 377 -22.80 5.75 6.29
C VAL A 377 -22.43 6.53 7.56
N GLN A 378 -22.77 7.82 7.62
CA GLN A 378 -22.59 8.60 8.85
C GLN A 378 -23.40 7.99 10.00
N PRO A 379 -22.88 8.02 11.24
CA PRO A 379 -23.60 7.52 12.41
C PRO A 379 -25.01 8.10 12.53
N GLY A 380 -26.01 7.23 12.70
CA GLY A 380 -27.42 7.62 12.87
C GLY A 380 -28.21 7.90 11.58
N ILE A 381 -27.54 7.87 10.41
CA ILE A 381 -28.21 8.05 9.11
C ILE A 381 -28.76 6.72 8.59
N ASP A 382 -29.94 6.74 7.97
CA ASP A 382 -30.51 5.56 7.32
C ASP A 382 -29.71 5.22 6.04
N PRO A 383 -29.13 4.02 5.91
CA PRO A 383 -28.44 3.59 4.70
C PRO A 383 -29.26 3.72 3.40
N LYS A 384 -30.58 3.63 3.48
CA LYS A 384 -31.47 3.85 2.34
C LYS A 384 -31.42 5.28 1.80
N MET A 385 -31.12 6.26 2.64
CA MET A 385 -30.95 7.65 2.20
C MET A 385 -29.66 7.81 1.40
N VAL A 386 -28.61 7.08 1.78
CA VAL A 386 -27.35 7.05 1.05
C VAL A 386 -27.52 6.33 -0.30
N GLU A 387 -28.19 5.18 -0.32
CA GLU A 387 -28.55 4.49 -1.57
C GLU A 387 -29.35 5.39 -2.52
N ALA A 388 -30.39 6.08 -2.00
CA ALA A 388 -31.19 6.99 -2.81
C ALA A 388 -30.36 8.14 -3.39
N ALA A 389 -29.40 8.67 -2.63
CA ALA A 389 -28.50 9.72 -3.08
C ALA A 389 -27.51 9.23 -4.15
N ILE A 390 -27.00 8.00 -4.03
CA ILE A 390 -26.19 7.34 -5.05
C ILE A 390 -27.02 7.18 -6.35
N GLN A 391 -28.24 6.65 -6.22
CA GLN A 391 -29.12 6.45 -7.37
C GLN A 391 -29.46 7.76 -8.08
N GLU A 392 -29.65 8.83 -7.33
CA GLU A 392 -29.86 10.17 -7.91
C GLU A 392 -28.71 10.61 -8.80
N GLU A 393 -27.46 10.44 -8.37
CA GLU A 393 -26.28 10.78 -9.18
C GLU A 393 -26.12 9.87 -10.40
N ILE A 394 -26.41 8.58 -10.27
CA ILE A 394 -26.44 7.64 -11.40
C ILE A 394 -27.51 8.02 -12.44
N ASN A 395 -28.70 8.40 -12.01
CA ASN A 395 -29.78 8.84 -12.89
C ASN A 395 -29.37 10.09 -13.68
N LYS A 396 -28.72 11.07 -13.04
CA LYS A 396 -28.19 12.26 -13.71
C LYS A 396 -27.20 11.93 -14.81
N LEU A 397 -26.35 10.92 -14.65
CA LEU A 397 -25.40 10.44 -15.66
C LEU A 397 -26.10 9.79 -16.85
N SER A 398 -27.26 9.18 -16.64
CA SER A 398 -28.06 8.52 -17.68
C SER A 398 -29.02 9.48 -18.41
N GLU A 399 -29.28 10.67 -17.84
CA GLU A 399 -30.19 11.66 -18.41
C GLU A 399 -29.49 12.59 -19.41
N LYS A 400 -28.28 13.04 -19.11
CA LYS A 400 -27.52 14.00 -19.91
C LYS A 400 -26.02 13.75 -19.85
N PRO A 401 -25.26 14.16 -20.89
CA PRO A 401 -23.82 14.01 -20.92
C PRO A 401 -23.14 14.71 -19.72
N ILE A 402 -21.99 14.21 -19.32
CA ILE A 402 -21.07 14.91 -18.42
C ILE A 402 -20.61 16.21 -19.10
N THR A 403 -20.24 17.20 -18.29
CA THR A 403 -19.79 18.49 -18.82
C THR A 403 -18.43 18.37 -19.54
N ALA A 404 -18.12 19.32 -20.42
CA ALA A 404 -16.83 19.37 -21.10
C ALA A 404 -15.66 19.48 -20.10
N GLU A 405 -15.88 20.17 -18.97
CA GLU A 405 -14.88 20.32 -17.93
C GLU A 405 -14.68 19.02 -17.14
N GLU A 406 -15.72 18.30 -16.75
CA GLU A 406 -15.62 16.98 -16.11
C GLU A 406 -14.87 15.99 -17.02
N LEU A 407 -15.18 15.98 -18.32
CA LEU A 407 -14.47 15.15 -19.29
C LEU A 407 -12.99 15.53 -19.40
N ARG A 408 -12.68 16.83 -19.47
CA ARG A 408 -11.30 17.34 -19.57
C ARG A 408 -10.48 16.94 -18.35
N LEU A 409 -11.04 17.15 -17.16
CA LEU A 409 -10.39 16.81 -15.90
C LEU A 409 -10.17 15.30 -15.75
N ALA A 410 -11.18 14.50 -16.02
CA ALA A 410 -11.07 13.04 -15.96
C ALA A 410 -9.96 12.50 -16.89
N ARG A 411 -9.94 12.96 -18.15
CA ARG A 411 -8.89 12.57 -19.11
C ARG A 411 -7.50 13.01 -18.67
N SER A 412 -7.34 14.25 -18.16
CA SER A 412 -6.07 14.77 -17.68
C SER A 412 -5.58 13.94 -16.49
N SER A 413 -6.42 13.76 -15.50
CA SER A 413 -6.12 13.01 -14.28
C SER A 413 -5.69 11.56 -14.60
N ILE A 414 -6.48 10.83 -15.37
CA ILE A 414 -6.17 9.43 -15.75
C ILE A 414 -4.82 9.35 -16.47
N SER A 415 -4.59 10.20 -17.50
CA SER A 415 -3.35 10.15 -18.27
C SER A 415 -2.11 10.54 -17.46
N LYS A 416 -2.22 11.56 -16.60
CA LYS A 416 -1.10 11.99 -15.78
C LYS A 416 -0.77 10.98 -14.68
N ARG A 417 -1.78 10.38 -14.03
CA ARG A 417 -1.56 9.28 -13.07
C ARG A 417 -0.88 8.09 -13.71
N PHE A 418 -1.31 7.71 -14.90
CA PHE A 418 -0.63 6.66 -15.66
C PHE A 418 0.85 7.03 -15.86
N ARG A 419 1.16 8.26 -16.27
CA ARG A 419 2.54 8.74 -16.43
C ARG A 419 3.34 8.68 -15.12
N LEU A 420 2.75 9.10 -14.00
CA LEU A 420 3.40 9.07 -12.70
C LEU A 420 3.65 7.63 -12.19
N SER A 421 2.76 6.69 -12.52
CA SER A 421 2.97 5.27 -12.16
C SER A 421 4.19 4.63 -12.84
N LEU A 422 4.73 5.27 -13.90
CA LEU A 422 5.92 4.78 -14.59
C LEU A 422 7.23 5.13 -13.87
N SER A 423 7.22 6.02 -12.89
CA SER A 423 8.44 6.53 -12.22
C SER A 423 9.06 5.51 -11.25
N ASP A 424 8.26 4.61 -10.69
CA ASP A 424 8.71 3.55 -9.77
C ASP A 424 8.77 2.20 -10.53
N PRO A 425 9.93 1.51 -10.56
CA PRO A 425 10.06 0.20 -11.20
C PRO A 425 9.05 -0.85 -10.71
N MET A 426 8.74 -0.86 -9.41
CA MET A 426 7.74 -1.75 -8.83
C MET A 426 6.32 -1.36 -9.27
N GLY A 427 5.98 -0.08 -9.23
CA GLY A 427 4.67 0.43 -9.67
C GLY A 427 4.41 0.11 -11.14
N LEU A 428 5.42 0.26 -12.01
CA LEU A 428 5.34 -0.12 -13.42
C LEU A 428 5.13 -1.63 -13.59
N ALA A 429 5.87 -2.47 -12.84
CA ALA A 429 5.73 -3.92 -12.90
C ALA A 429 4.32 -4.38 -12.50
N GLN A 430 3.76 -3.80 -11.43
CA GLN A 430 2.39 -4.08 -10.98
C GLN A 430 1.34 -3.62 -11.99
N SER A 431 1.48 -2.43 -12.55
CA SER A 431 0.57 -1.92 -13.59
C SER A 431 0.58 -2.81 -14.85
N LEU A 432 1.76 -3.29 -15.26
CA LEU A 432 1.88 -4.25 -16.37
C LEU A 432 1.22 -5.59 -16.03
N THR A 433 1.29 -6.04 -14.77
CA THR A 433 0.64 -7.27 -14.31
C THR A 433 -0.86 -7.24 -14.59
N GLU A 434 -1.54 -6.16 -14.24
CA GLU A 434 -2.99 -6.00 -14.50
C GLU A 434 -3.29 -5.95 -16.01
N GLY A 435 -2.49 -5.24 -16.78
CA GLY A 435 -2.65 -5.21 -18.24
C GLY A 435 -2.48 -6.58 -18.90
N ILE A 436 -1.51 -7.38 -18.44
CA ILE A 436 -1.26 -8.74 -18.92
C ILE A 436 -2.43 -9.67 -18.55
N ALA A 437 -3.05 -9.49 -17.39
CA ALA A 437 -4.20 -10.27 -16.93
C ALA A 437 -5.43 -10.05 -17.80
N VAL A 438 -5.78 -8.80 -18.04
CA VAL A 438 -7.00 -8.40 -18.78
C VAL A 438 -6.88 -8.68 -20.27
N GLY A 439 -5.74 -8.35 -20.87
CA GLY A 439 -5.55 -8.47 -22.32
C GLY A 439 -4.09 -8.69 -22.71
N SER A 440 -3.32 -7.62 -22.73
CA SER A 440 -1.88 -7.65 -23.02
C SER A 440 -1.21 -6.36 -22.52
N TRP A 441 0.10 -6.41 -22.34
CA TRP A 441 0.87 -5.21 -22.04
C TRP A 441 0.71 -4.11 -23.12
N LYS A 442 0.47 -4.46 -24.40
CA LYS A 442 0.25 -3.51 -25.49
C LYS A 442 -1.10 -2.79 -25.37
N TRP A 443 -2.14 -3.50 -24.96
CA TRP A 443 -3.43 -2.90 -24.62
C TRP A 443 -3.27 -1.92 -23.46
N TRP A 444 -2.58 -2.31 -22.40
CA TRP A 444 -2.28 -1.42 -21.28
C TRP A 444 -1.45 -0.19 -21.70
N ALA A 445 -0.41 -0.37 -22.54
CA ALA A 445 0.42 0.72 -23.02
C ALA A 445 -0.36 1.73 -23.90
N SER A 446 -1.40 1.27 -24.61
CA SER A 446 -2.27 2.15 -25.40
C SER A 446 -3.33 2.89 -24.58
N TYR A 447 -3.60 2.46 -23.37
CA TYR A 447 -4.69 2.94 -22.53
C TYR A 447 -4.74 4.47 -22.35
N PRO A 448 -3.64 5.21 -22.05
CA PRO A 448 -3.69 6.67 -21.90
C PRO A 448 -4.11 7.38 -23.18
N ARG A 449 -3.70 6.87 -24.34
CA ARG A 449 -4.11 7.41 -25.64
C ARG A 449 -5.59 7.12 -25.89
N ASP A 450 -6.03 5.90 -25.60
CA ASP A 450 -7.36 5.43 -25.96
C ASP A 450 -8.43 6.09 -25.08
N VAL A 451 -8.15 6.32 -23.78
CA VAL A 451 -9.03 7.08 -22.88
C VAL A 451 -9.20 8.55 -23.31
N GLN A 452 -8.16 9.16 -23.92
CA GLN A 452 -8.26 10.51 -24.47
C GLN A 452 -9.26 10.62 -25.64
N THR A 453 -9.59 9.53 -26.29
CA THR A 453 -10.55 9.51 -27.42
C THR A 453 -12.00 9.31 -26.97
N ALA A 454 -12.25 8.87 -25.72
CA ALA A 454 -13.60 8.64 -25.19
C ALA A 454 -14.37 9.96 -25.04
N THR A 455 -15.60 10.04 -25.51
CA THR A 455 -16.40 11.27 -25.57
C THR A 455 -17.45 11.33 -24.45
N ALA A 456 -17.97 12.53 -24.17
CA ALA A 456 -19.10 12.70 -23.24
C ALA A 456 -20.35 11.95 -23.69
N GLN A 457 -20.55 11.83 -25.02
CA GLN A 457 -21.65 11.06 -25.57
C GLN A 457 -21.46 9.55 -25.34
N GLU A 458 -20.24 9.01 -25.55
CA GLU A 458 -19.95 7.60 -25.22
C GLU A 458 -20.11 7.32 -23.72
N ALA A 459 -19.81 8.30 -22.86
CA ALA A 459 -20.03 8.17 -21.40
C ALA A 459 -21.54 8.10 -21.09
N LEU A 460 -22.35 8.97 -21.69
CA LEU A 460 -23.82 8.92 -21.57
C LEU A 460 -24.41 7.60 -22.09
N ASP A 461 -23.93 7.14 -23.25
CA ASP A 461 -24.41 5.89 -23.85
C ASP A 461 -24.02 4.68 -22.99
N SER A 462 -22.83 4.71 -22.39
CA SER A 462 -22.37 3.69 -21.44
C SER A 462 -23.21 3.70 -20.15
N ALA A 463 -23.50 4.89 -19.58
CA ALA A 463 -24.36 5.00 -18.41
C ALA A 463 -25.77 4.42 -18.70
N LYS A 464 -26.38 4.79 -19.82
CA LYS A 464 -27.69 4.26 -20.27
C LYS A 464 -27.69 2.76 -20.50
N LYS A 465 -26.57 2.20 -20.95
CA LYS A 465 -26.46 0.78 -21.29
C LYS A 465 -26.21 -0.10 -20.06
N PHE A 466 -25.39 0.36 -19.12
CA PHE A 466 -24.88 -0.47 -18.03
C PHE A 466 -25.53 -0.15 -16.67
N PHE A 467 -25.90 1.10 -16.38
CA PHE A 467 -26.49 1.48 -15.11
C PHE A 467 -28.03 1.34 -15.12
N LEU A 468 -28.47 0.11 -15.33
CA LEU A 468 -29.91 -0.21 -15.40
C LEU A 468 -30.39 -0.76 -14.05
N ASP A 469 -31.57 -0.31 -13.61
CA ASP A 469 -32.19 -0.79 -12.36
C ASP A 469 -32.31 -2.32 -12.32
N LYS A 470 -32.66 -2.96 -13.43
CA LYS A 470 -32.77 -4.42 -13.52
C LYS A 470 -31.45 -5.16 -13.37
N SER A 471 -30.29 -4.51 -13.63
CA SER A 471 -28.95 -5.09 -13.52
C SER A 471 -28.19 -4.65 -12.27
N LYS A 472 -28.89 -3.97 -11.36
CA LYS A 472 -28.36 -3.46 -10.11
C LYS A 472 -28.30 -4.54 -9.04
N THR A 473 -27.19 -4.59 -8.30
CA THR A 473 -27.04 -5.37 -7.06
C THR A 473 -26.76 -4.41 -5.91
N VAL A 474 -27.51 -4.53 -4.81
CA VAL A 474 -27.38 -3.66 -3.64
C VAL A 474 -27.09 -4.49 -2.41
N GLY A 475 -26.01 -4.17 -1.72
CA GLY A 475 -25.59 -4.76 -0.47
C GLY A 475 -25.61 -3.73 0.68
N TYR A 476 -26.06 -4.18 1.84
CA TYR A 476 -25.95 -3.43 3.09
C TYR A 476 -25.10 -4.21 4.09
N TYR A 477 -24.20 -3.50 4.77
CA TYR A 477 -23.65 -3.94 6.04
C TYR A 477 -24.28 -3.13 7.16
N LEU A 478 -24.93 -3.81 8.12
CA LEU A 478 -25.60 -3.17 9.23
C LEU A 478 -25.05 -3.69 10.56
N PRO A 479 -24.61 -2.82 11.48
CA PRO A 479 -24.29 -3.27 12.84
C PRO A 479 -25.53 -3.88 13.52
N THR A 480 -25.32 -4.83 14.41
CA THR A 480 -26.40 -5.58 15.07
C THR A 480 -27.30 -4.70 15.95
N ASP A 481 -26.78 -3.57 16.42
CA ASP A 481 -27.50 -2.57 17.24
C ASP A 481 -27.89 -1.31 16.44
N PHE A 482 -27.89 -1.39 15.11
CA PHE A 482 -28.17 -0.26 14.22
C PHE A 482 -29.50 0.45 14.56
N LYS A 483 -29.41 1.78 14.71
CA LYS A 483 -30.57 2.67 14.91
C LYS A 483 -30.35 3.97 14.16
N THR A 484 -31.42 4.48 13.59
CA THR A 484 -31.46 5.83 13.02
C THR A 484 -31.57 6.87 14.13
N ASP A 485 -30.94 8.03 13.91
CA ASP A 485 -31.03 9.18 14.81
C ASP A 485 -31.71 10.36 14.10
N ALA A 486 -32.89 10.75 14.56
CA ALA A 486 -33.63 11.86 13.99
C ALA A 486 -32.89 13.21 14.07
N ALA A 487 -32.05 13.40 15.10
CA ALA A 487 -31.21 14.61 15.21
C ALA A 487 -30.08 14.63 14.18
N ALA A 488 -29.46 13.47 13.90
CA ALA A 488 -28.47 13.34 12.83
C ALA A 488 -29.08 13.58 11.45
N ILE A 489 -30.27 13.00 11.20
CA ILE A 489 -31.02 13.19 9.95
C ILE A 489 -31.39 14.67 9.74
N ALA A 490 -31.79 15.38 10.78
CA ALA A 490 -32.12 16.80 10.70
C ALA A 490 -30.94 17.73 10.38
N GLN A 491 -29.69 17.24 10.55
CA GLN A 491 -28.47 17.99 10.23
C GLN A 491 -27.98 17.79 8.79
N ILE A 492 -28.66 16.97 7.98
CA ILE A 492 -28.30 16.76 6.57
C ILE A 492 -28.52 18.10 5.83
N LYS A 493 -27.43 18.56 5.18
CA LYS A 493 -27.47 19.77 4.37
C LYS A 493 -28.09 19.48 3.01
N PRO A 494 -28.87 20.39 2.42
CA PRO A 494 -29.29 20.25 1.04
C PRO A 494 -28.07 20.27 0.12
N SER A 495 -28.10 19.44 -0.93
CA SER A 495 -27.06 19.48 -1.98
C SER A 495 -27.09 20.86 -2.64
N LYS A 496 -25.91 21.50 -2.76
CA LYS A 496 -25.80 22.72 -3.55
C LYS A 496 -26.17 22.41 -5.00
N PRO A 497 -27.01 23.24 -5.67
CA PRO A 497 -27.23 23.07 -7.10
C PRO A 497 -25.90 23.13 -7.82
N THR A 498 -25.68 22.24 -8.76
CA THR A 498 -24.54 22.34 -9.71
C THR A 498 -24.84 23.58 -10.56
N GLU A 499 -24.29 24.75 -10.20
CA GLU A 499 -24.41 25.94 -11.02
C GLU A 499 -23.77 25.63 -12.38
N ASN A 500 -24.59 25.70 -13.43
CA ASN A 500 -24.11 25.80 -14.79
C ASN A 500 -23.34 27.14 -14.90
N GLN A 501 -22.03 27.11 -14.71
CA GLN A 501 -21.22 28.24 -15.12
C GLN A 501 -21.30 28.29 -16.64
N GLY A 502 -22.12 29.25 -17.11
CA GLY A 502 -22.25 29.56 -18.52
C GLY A 502 -20.88 29.94 -19.10
N ASP A 503 -20.69 29.53 -20.34
CA ASP A 503 -19.57 29.85 -21.18
C ASP A 503 -19.13 31.31 -21.02
N SER A 504 -18.05 31.52 -20.27
CA SER A 504 -17.23 32.71 -20.40
C SER A 504 -15.92 32.29 -21.06
N SER A 505 -15.94 32.22 -22.38
CA SER A 505 -14.76 32.06 -23.19
C SER A 505 -13.87 33.29 -23.04
N SER A 506 -12.84 33.21 -22.21
CA SER A 506 -11.67 34.07 -22.35
C SER A 506 -10.54 33.22 -22.96
N ALA A 507 -10.41 33.34 -24.26
CA ALA A 507 -9.28 32.81 -25.00
C ALA A 507 -8.01 33.52 -24.54
N ALA A 508 -7.20 32.85 -23.73
CA ALA A 508 -5.83 33.24 -23.48
C ALA A 508 -4.96 32.66 -24.60
N THR A 509 -4.58 33.50 -25.54
CA THR A 509 -3.56 33.23 -26.55
C THR A 509 -2.22 32.95 -25.87
N SER A 510 -1.77 31.71 -25.90
CA SER A 510 -0.41 31.32 -25.51
C SER A 510 0.56 31.70 -26.65
N GLN A 511 1.38 32.70 -26.40
CA GLN A 511 2.56 32.95 -27.23
C GLN A 511 3.65 31.94 -26.87
N THR A 512 4.00 31.11 -27.81
CA THR A 512 5.17 30.23 -27.75
C THR A 512 6.43 31.05 -28.00
N ASN A 513 7.25 31.25 -27.00
CA ASN A 513 8.60 31.73 -27.16
C ASN A 513 9.54 30.53 -27.38
N GLU A 514 10.03 30.42 -28.61
CA GLU A 514 11.14 29.52 -28.94
C GLU A 514 12.43 30.05 -28.33
N ALA A 515 12.97 29.34 -27.35
CA ALA A 515 14.31 29.57 -26.86
C ALA A 515 15.30 28.67 -27.62
N THR A 516 16.13 29.31 -28.45
CA THR A 516 17.27 28.70 -29.11
C THR A 516 18.33 28.28 -28.09
N SER A 517 18.60 26.98 -27.96
CA SER A 517 19.71 26.44 -27.17
C SER A 517 20.96 26.28 -28.04
N SER A 518 22.04 26.95 -27.70
CA SER A 518 23.37 26.76 -28.23
C SER A 518 23.97 25.45 -27.73
N ALA A 519 24.40 24.62 -28.65
CA ALA A 519 25.09 23.35 -28.34
C ALA A 519 26.55 23.64 -27.95
N GLY A 520 26.89 23.30 -26.73
CA GLY A 520 28.28 23.20 -26.26
C GLY A 520 28.74 21.73 -26.28
N SER A 521 29.86 21.48 -26.93
CA SER A 521 30.50 20.17 -27.02
C SER A 521 30.95 19.67 -25.65
N GLN A 522 30.53 18.49 -25.24
CA GLN A 522 31.09 17.80 -24.09
C GLN A 522 31.84 16.54 -24.53
N THR A 523 33.08 16.48 -24.08
CA THR A 523 34.00 15.38 -24.22
C THR A 523 33.66 14.26 -23.23
N ASP A 524 33.72 13.01 -23.72
CA ASP A 524 33.58 11.77 -22.96
C ASP A 524 34.49 11.73 -21.72
N ARG A 525 33.88 11.69 -20.55
CA ARG A 525 34.48 11.16 -19.32
C ARG A 525 33.46 10.20 -18.72
N ALA A 526 33.86 8.94 -18.53
CA ALA A 526 33.16 7.98 -17.69
C ALA A 526 33.04 8.56 -16.27
N ASP A 527 31.89 9.13 -15.94
CA ASP A 527 31.62 9.70 -14.63
C ASP A 527 31.52 8.57 -13.61
N LYS A 528 32.41 8.57 -12.61
CA LYS A 528 32.17 7.85 -11.34
C LYS A 528 30.83 8.31 -10.81
N ALA A 529 29.94 7.35 -10.51
CA ALA A 529 28.62 7.66 -9.96
C ALA A 529 28.77 8.59 -8.74
N LYS A 530 28.19 9.81 -8.83
CA LYS A 530 28.22 10.81 -7.75
C LYS A 530 27.44 10.30 -6.54
N THR A 531 27.97 10.53 -5.34
CA THR A 531 27.27 10.27 -4.07
C THR A 531 26.07 11.21 -3.90
N TRP A 532 25.15 10.88 -3.01
CA TRP A 532 24.04 11.79 -2.67
C TRP A 532 24.56 13.09 -2.07
N GLN A 533 25.63 13.04 -1.27
CA GLN A 533 26.31 14.24 -0.74
C GLN A 533 26.80 15.18 -1.87
N GLU A 534 27.18 14.64 -3.01
CA GLU A 534 27.63 15.42 -4.17
C GLU A 534 26.48 15.90 -5.08
N ARG A 535 25.33 15.21 -5.02
CA ARG A 535 24.15 15.51 -5.84
C ARG A 535 23.20 16.51 -5.18
N VAL A 536 23.11 16.49 -3.85
CA VAL A 536 22.14 17.31 -3.10
C VAL A 536 22.72 18.67 -2.80
N GLU A 537 22.08 19.69 -3.32
CA GLU A 537 22.36 21.07 -2.95
C GLU A 537 21.46 21.47 -1.77
N ARG A 538 22.08 21.75 -0.61
CA ARG A 538 21.42 22.23 0.60
C ARG A 538 21.65 23.72 0.77
N PHE A 539 20.57 24.50 0.91
CA PHE A 539 20.65 25.95 1.21
C PHE A 539 19.49 26.39 2.10
N ARG A 540 19.56 27.61 2.59
CA ARG A 540 18.46 28.25 3.31
C ARG A 540 18.01 29.51 2.57
N LEU A 541 16.67 29.68 2.48
CA LEU A 541 16.11 30.96 2.07
C LEU A 541 16.42 32.06 3.13
N PRO A 542 16.39 33.34 2.77
CA PRO A 542 16.65 34.43 3.71
C PRO A 542 15.73 34.44 4.94
N ASN A 543 14.54 33.88 4.82
CA ASN A 543 13.56 33.75 5.92
C ASN A 543 13.80 32.51 6.83
N GLY A 544 14.84 31.70 6.59
CA GLY A 544 15.22 30.57 7.41
C GLY A 544 14.71 29.23 6.97
N MET A 545 13.87 29.14 5.93
CA MET A 545 13.38 27.85 5.36
C MET A 545 14.55 27.04 4.77
N THR A 546 14.65 25.77 5.13
CA THR A 546 15.68 24.87 4.58
C THR A 546 15.19 24.18 3.33
N VAL A 547 16.02 24.16 2.29
CA VAL A 547 15.72 23.52 1.01
C VAL A 547 16.84 22.57 0.60
N LEU A 548 16.42 21.41 0.05
CA LEU A 548 17.27 20.36 -0.49
C LEU A 548 16.88 20.12 -1.96
N LEU A 549 17.82 20.33 -2.88
CA LEU A 549 17.58 20.12 -4.32
C LEU A 549 18.52 19.04 -4.85
N ALA A 550 18.00 18.12 -5.67
CA ALA A 550 18.87 17.22 -6.44
C ALA A 550 18.29 16.96 -7.84
N ARG A 551 19.15 17.13 -8.85
CA ARG A 551 18.81 16.72 -10.20
C ARG A 551 19.00 15.20 -10.36
N VAL A 552 17.93 14.52 -10.75
CA VAL A 552 17.93 13.11 -11.11
C VAL A 552 17.23 13.02 -12.47
N ALA A 553 18.02 12.90 -13.54
CA ALA A 553 17.48 12.78 -14.89
C ALA A 553 17.37 11.30 -15.25
N GLU A 554 16.17 10.83 -15.60
CA GLU A 554 15.99 9.53 -16.23
C GLU A 554 16.50 9.60 -17.69
N GLY A 555 17.41 8.69 -18.05
CA GLY A 555 17.86 8.52 -19.45
C GLY A 555 18.94 9.49 -19.95
N ALA A 556 19.66 10.19 -19.09
CA ALA A 556 20.73 11.12 -19.48
C ALA A 556 21.95 10.43 -20.15
N ASP A 557 22.11 9.12 -20.03
CA ASP A 557 23.29 8.40 -20.52
C ASP A 557 23.23 7.90 -21.98
N SER A 558 22.11 8.10 -22.69
CA SER A 558 21.98 7.60 -24.07
C SER A 558 22.23 8.64 -25.15
N GLY A 559 22.80 9.80 -24.89
CA GLY A 559 23.31 10.77 -25.88
C GLY A 559 22.38 11.17 -27.05
N LYS A 560 21.15 10.66 -27.10
CA LYS A 560 20.09 10.95 -28.07
C LYS A 560 18.79 11.19 -27.35
N ALA A 561 18.58 12.40 -26.88
CA ALA A 561 17.24 12.82 -26.47
C ALA A 561 16.28 12.63 -27.67
N SER A 562 15.42 11.65 -27.58
CA SER A 562 14.29 11.55 -28.52
C SER A 562 13.43 12.80 -28.31
N LYS A 563 13.10 13.50 -29.38
CA LYS A 563 12.20 14.68 -29.35
C LYS A 563 10.81 14.38 -28.76
N ASN A 564 10.49 13.11 -28.54
CA ASN A 564 9.25 12.59 -27.97
C ASN A 564 9.47 11.90 -26.59
N ALA A 565 10.63 12.05 -25.95
CA ALA A 565 10.82 11.54 -24.57
C ALA A 565 9.82 12.24 -23.64
N ILE A 566 9.06 11.47 -22.88
CA ILE A 566 8.24 11.99 -21.78
C ILE A 566 9.18 12.78 -20.87
N ARG A 567 8.91 14.09 -20.66
CA ARG A 567 9.67 14.90 -19.69
C ARG A 567 9.60 14.21 -18.35
N GLY A 568 10.68 14.21 -17.59
CA GLY A 568 10.81 13.54 -16.33
C GLY A 568 9.78 13.98 -15.28
N THR A 569 9.79 13.31 -14.16
CA THR A 569 8.95 13.66 -13.01
C THR A 569 9.79 14.38 -11.94
N VAL A 570 9.11 15.10 -11.06
CA VAL A 570 9.70 15.79 -9.92
C VAL A 570 8.94 15.46 -8.66
N ALA A 571 9.62 14.93 -7.66
CA ALA A 571 9.08 14.72 -6.33
C ALA A 571 9.34 15.93 -5.44
N VAL A 572 8.31 16.32 -4.69
CA VAL A 572 8.35 17.35 -3.66
C VAL A 572 7.94 16.72 -2.34
N SER A 573 8.79 16.84 -1.32
CA SER A 573 8.49 16.40 0.04
C SER A 573 8.74 17.53 1.01
N GLY A 574 7.80 17.75 1.93
CA GLY A 574 7.93 18.78 2.94
C GLY A 574 7.64 18.28 4.34
N LYS A 575 8.38 18.80 5.32
CA LYS A 575 8.14 18.56 6.75
C LYS A 575 8.11 19.86 7.52
N ILE A 576 7.11 19.97 8.39
CA ILE A 576 6.88 21.15 9.24
C ILE A 576 6.88 20.67 10.68
N ARG A 577 7.62 21.34 11.57
CA ARG A 577 7.56 21.06 13.03
C ARG A 577 6.23 21.55 13.61
N ALA A 578 5.19 20.72 13.42
CA ALA A 578 3.80 21.00 13.79
C ALA A 578 3.03 19.68 14.07
N GLY A 579 3.66 18.65 14.61
CA GLY A 579 2.98 17.38 14.94
C GLY A 579 2.35 17.35 16.34
N ASP A 580 1.91 16.17 16.76
CA ASP A 580 1.24 15.93 18.06
C ASP A 580 2.04 16.45 19.26
N PHE A 581 3.39 16.51 19.15
CA PHE A 581 4.27 17.06 20.18
C PHE A 581 3.87 18.47 20.64
N TYR A 582 3.30 19.24 19.73
CA TYR A 582 2.88 20.62 19.98
C TYR A 582 1.40 20.77 20.35
N SER A 583 0.67 19.63 20.50
CA SER A 583 -0.73 19.64 20.93
C SER A 583 -0.85 20.10 22.40
N GLN A 584 -2.01 20.63 22.75
CA GLN A 584 -2.38 20.91 24.13
C GLN A 584 -3.12 19.72 24.76
N ILE A 585 -2.92 19.52 26.06
CA ILE A 585 -3.68 18.52 26.83
C ILE A 585 -5.18 18.87 26.74
N GLY A 586 -6.01 17.87 26.39
CA GLY A 586 -7.45 18.03 26.16
C GLY A 586 -7.83 18.52 24.76
N LYS A 587 -6.84 18.76 23.87
CA LYS A 587 -7.02 19.16 22.47
C LYS A 587 -6.05 18.39 21.55
N SER A 588 -5.93 17.10 21.80
CA SER A 588 -4.95 16.23 21.13
C SER A 588 -5.13 16.16 19.61
N ALA A 589 -6.33 16.38 19.08
CA ALA A 589 -6.63 16.31 17.66
C ALA A 589 -6.44 17.64 16.91
N VAL A 590 -6.09 18.75 17.57
CA VAL A 590 -5.89 20.06 16.89
C VAL A 590 -4.82 20.00 15.79
N PRO A 591 -3.66 19.33 15.98
CA PRO A 591 -2.69 19.18 14.89
C PRO A 591 -3.26 18.48 13.66
N ASP A 592 -3.94 17.35 13.88
CA ASP A 592 -4.53 16.54 12.81
C ASP A 592 -5.61 17.30 12.01
N ILE A 593 -6.54 17.93 12.73
CA ILE A 593 -7.59 18.76 12.12
C ILE A 593 -6.98 19.96 11.36
N THR A 594 -5.92 20.57 11.89
CA THR A 594 -5.25 21.69 11.21
C THR A 594 -4.64 21.23 9.89
N ALA A 595 -3.94 20.07 9.87
CA ALA A 595 -3.34 19.54 8.67
C ALA A 595 -4.40 19.23 7.59
N GLU A 596 -5.50 18.59 7.98
CA GLU A 596 -6.63 18.27 7.07
C GLU A 596 -7.24 19.53 6.46
N LEU A 597 -7.46 20.57 7.26
CA LEU A 597 -8.12 21.82 6.82
C LEU A 597 -7.28 22.66 5.85
N LEU A 598 -5.98 22.43 5.69
CA LEU A 598 -5.16 23.18 4.74
C LEU A 598 -5.66 23.07 3.30
N THR A 599 -6.23 21.93 2.94
CA THR A 599 -6.72 21.63 1.59
C THR A 599 -8.16 22.09 1.34
N TYR A 600 -8.81 22.75 2.32
CA TYR A 600 -10.21 23.20 2.22
C TYR A 600 -10.37 24.64 1.68
N GLY A 601 -9.30 25.24 1.23
CA GLY A 601 -9.29 26.56 0.61
C GLY A 601 -8.24 27.48 1.21
N THR A 602 -7.79 28.42 0.40
CA THR A 602 -6.77 29.43 0.77
C THR A 602 -7.28 30.83 0.44
N LYS A 603 -6.50 31.86 0.78
CA LYS A 603 -6.81 33.24 0.31
C LYS A 603 -6.71 33.35 -1.21
N LYS A 604 -5.91 32.50 -1.87
CA LYS A 604 -5.62 32.53 -3.31
C LYS A 604 -6.56 31.60 -4.10
N PHE A 605 -6.87 30.44 -3.55
CA PHE A 605 -7.63 29.38 -4.24
C PHE A 605 -8.83 28.91 -3.40
N SER A 606 -10.00 28.73 -4.03
CA SER A 606 -11.12 28.03 -3.39
C SER A 606 -10.84 26.53 -3.27
N LYS A 607 -11.60 25.84 -2.43
CA LYS A 607 -11.56 24.37 -2.30
C LYS A 607 -11.69 23.65 -3.66
N GLU A 608 -12.62 24.11 -4.48
CA GLU A 608 -12.87 23.58 -5.82
C GLU A 608 -11.67 23.84 -6.75
N GLN A 609 -11.06 25.03 -6.69
CA GLN A 609 -9.88 25.35 -7.49
C GLN A 609 -8.66 24.53 -7.09
N ILE A 610 -8.48 24.27 -5.79
CA ILE A 610 -7.44 23.35 -5.28
C ILE A 610 -7.64 21.95 -5.88
N SER A 611 -8.84 21.40 -5.71
CA SER A 611 -9.18 20.08 -6.23
C SER A 611 -8.99 19.99 -7.75
N THR A 612 -9.46 20.98 -8.49
CA THR A 612 -9.30 21.06 -9.95
C THR A 612 -7.82 21.09 -10.38
N GLN A 613 -6.98 21.88 -9.70
CA GLN A 613 -5.54 21.92 -10.01
C GLN A 613 -4.84 20.59 -9.72
N MET A 614 -5.18 19.93 -8.61
CA MET A 614 -4.67 18.60 -8.29
C MET A 614 -5.06 17.57 -9.36
N GLU A 615 -6.31 17.61 -9.84
CA GLU A 615 -6.80 16.75 -10.92
C GLU A 615 -6.09 17.01 -12.25
N GLU A 616 -5.88 18.29 -12.60
CA GLU A 616 -5.12 18.68 -13.79
C GLU A 616 -3.69 18.14 -13.75
N MET A 617 -3.06 18.16 -12.59
CA MET A 617 -1.72 17.61 -12.38
C MET A 617 -1.71 16.08 -12.23
N GLY A 618 -2.85 15.45 -12.00
CA GLY A 618 -2.98 14.01 -11.74
C GLY A 618 -2.39 13.58 -10.39
N VAL A 619 -2.38 14.47 -9.40
CA VAL A 619 -1.75 14.24 -8.10
C VAL A 619 -2.76 14.28 -6.97
N ASN A 620 -2.37 13.69 -5.85
CA ASN A 620 -2.96 13.96 -4.54
C ASN A 620 -1.93 14.75 -3.73
N LEU A 621 -2.41 15.78 -3.05
CA LEU A 621 -1.61 16.58 -2.12
C LEU A 621 -2.40 16.64 -0.80
N ASP A 622 -1.96 15.88 0.16
CA ASP A 622 -2.54 15.83 1.49
C ASP A 622 -1.45 16.13 2.51
N PHE A 623 -1.83 16.87 3.57
CA PHE A 623 -0.96 17.11 4.70
C PHE A 623 -1.31 16.10 5.78
N SER A 624 -0.39 15.23 6.12
CA SER A 624 -0.57 14.25 7.18
C SER A 624 0.05 14.73 8.49
N ASN A 625 -0.66 14.49 9.58
CA ASN A 625 -0.13 14.71 10.93
C ASN A 625 0.65 13.48 11.41
N GLY A 626 1.84 13.71 11.95
CA GLY A 626 2.66 12.72 12.62
C GLY A 626 2.97 13.16 14.06
N THR A 627 3.68 12.30 14.78
CA THR A 627 4.03 12.58 16.19
C THR A 627 4.78 13.89 16.37
N PHE A 628 5.67 14.25 15.45
CA PHE A 628 6.55 15.43 15.56
C PHE A 628 6.38 16.44 14.43
N PHE A 629 5.91 15.99 13.28
CA PHE A 629 5.89 16.77 12.05
C PHE A 629 4.56 16.61 11.33
N HIS A 630 4.11 17.72 10.70
CA HIS A 630 3.21 17.58 9.56
C HIS A 630 4.05 17.30 8.32
N GLU A 631 3.57 16.44 7.47
CA GLU A 631 4.28 15.97 6.28
C GLU A 631 3.38 16.08 5.06
N PHE A 632 3.98 16.38 3.91
CA PHE A 632 3.33 16.19 2.62
C PHE A 632 4.32 15.65 1.60
N GLU A 633 3.80 14.89 0.67
CA GLU A 633 4.56 14.35 -0.44
C GLU A 633 3.72 14.41 -1.70
N SER A 634 4.32 14.86 -2.80
CA SER A 634 3.69 14.82 -4.11
C SER A 634 4.73 14.56 -5.19
N GLU A 635 4.31 13.97 -6.29
CA GLU A 635 5.12 13.79 -7.49
C GLU A 635 4.33 14.30 -8.68
N VAL A 636 4.96 15.15 -9.49
CA VAL A 636 4.35 15.77 -10.66
C VAL A 636 5.21 15.60 -11.91
N ALA A 637 4.61 15.78 -13.07
CA ALA A 637 5.38 16.05 -14.28
C ALA A 637 6.20 17.35 -14.11
N ALA A 638 7.43 17.38 -14.63
CA ALA A 638 8.34 18.52 -14.43
C ALA A 638 7.71 19.86 -14.88
N GLU A 639 6.87 19.88 -15.89
CA GLU A 639 6.12 21.05 -16.37
C GLU A 639 5.09 21.58 -15.37
N ASP A 640 4.59 20.74 -14.46
CA ASP A 640 3.58 21.10 -13.45
C ASP A 640 4.20 21.58 -12.10
N LEU A 641 5.52 21.47 -11.92
CA LEU A 641 6.20 21.86 -10.68
C LEU A 641 5.87 23.28 -10.22
N PRO A 642 5.81 24.32 -11.11
CA PRO A 642 5.44 25.67 -10.67
C PRO A 642 4.02 25.74 -10.09
N LYS A 643 3.06 25.02 -10.67
CA LYS A 643 1.68 24.96 -10.15
C LYS A 643 1.65 24.29 -8.79
N LEU A 644 2.34 23.15 -8.63
CA LEU A 644 2.41 22.42 -7.37
C LEU A 644 3.01 23.30 -6.27
N LEU A 645 4.14 23.97 -6.51
CA LEU A 645 4.78 24.81 -5.49
C LEU A 645 3.92 26.01 -5.11
N SER A 646 3.21 26.61 -6.06
CA SER A 646 2.25 27.68 -5.80
C SER A 646 1.08 27.22 -4.94
N LEU A 647 0.58 26.00 -5.18
CA LEU A 647 -0.49 25.39 -4.40
C LEU A 647 -0.02 25.12 -2.97
N VAL A 648 1.08 24.38 -2.81
CA VAL A 648 1.71 24.07 -1.51
C VAL A 648 1.98 25.34 -0.71
N SER A 649 2.58 26.37 -1.34
CA SER A 649 2.84 27.65 -0.68
C SER A 649 1.57 28.29 -0.17
N SER A 650 0.52 28.32 -0.97
CA SER A 650 -0.74 28.95 -0.60
C SER A 650 -1.46 28.20 0.54
N GLU A 651 -1.44 26.87 0.55
CA GLU A 651 -2.02 26.03 1.59
C GLU A 651 -1.27 26.12 2.92
N MET A 652 0.07 26.11 2.87
CA MET A 652 0.89 26.22 4.09
C MET A 652 0.83 27.61 4.72
N ARG A 653 0.75 28.66 3.91
CA ARG A 653 0.95 30.04 4.38
C ARG A 653 -0.33 30.81 4.61
N GLN A 654 -1.38 30.52 3.85
CA GLN A 654 -2.58 31.36 3.78
C GLN A 654 -3.86 30.51 3.69
N PRO A 655 -4.02 29.45 4.50
CA PRO A 655 -5.27 28.71 4.51
C PRO A 655 -6.43 29.62 4.93
N LYS A 656 -7.61 29.33 4.41
CA LYS A 656 -8.85 30.02 4.76
C LYS A 656 -9.70 29.08 5.59
N PHE A 657 -9.44 29.02 6.86
CA PHE A 657 -10.25 28.23 7.78
C PHE A 657 -11.67 28.76 7.88
N GLN A 658 -12.66 27.91 7.63
CA GLN A 658 -14.07 28.24 7.71
C GLN A 658 -14.76 27.33 8.72
N GLN A 659 -15.73 27.86 9.48
CA GLN A 659 -16.46 27.07 10.47
C GLN A 659 -17.18 25.88 9.84
N SER A 660 -17.77 26.07 8.63
CA SER A 660 -18.46 24.98 7.92
C SER A 660 -17.57 23.81 7.53
N ASP A 661 -16.28 24.07 7.24
CA ASP A 661 -15.30 23.05 6.89
C ASP A 661 -14.78 22.36 8.16
N LEU A 662 -14.56 23.11 9.23
CA LEU A 662 -14.24 22.55 10.54
C LEU A 662 -15.35 21.60 11.03
N ASP A 663 -16.63 22.03 10.95
CA ASP A 663 -17.78 21.19 11.33
C ASP A 663 -17.83 19.88 10.55
N LEU A 664 -17.49 19.92 9.24
CA LEU A 664 -17.43 18.74 8.41
C LEU A 664 -16.29 17.82 8.85
N VAL A 665 -15.07 18.37 8.97
CA VAL A 665 -13.87 17.58 9.36
C VAL A 665 -14.06 16.95 10.74
N LEU A 666 -14.63 17.69 11.71
CA LEU A 666 -14.95 17.13 13.03
C LEU A 666 -15.92 15.95 12.95
N LYS A 667 -16.96 16.01 12.11
CA LYS A 667 -17.89 14.89 11.90
C LYS A 667 -17.20 13.68 11.26
N LEU A 668 -16.32 13.90 10.28
CA LEU A 668 -15.54 12.83 9.66
C LEU A 668 -14.58 12.18 10.67
N SER A 669 -13.91 13.00 11.50
CA SER A 669 -13.01 12.51 12.57
C SER A 669 -13.78 11.72 13.65
N GLN A 670 -15.00 12.14 14.01
CA GLN A 670 -15.86 11.40 14.93
C GLN A 670 -16.24 10.02 14.36
N ALA A 671 -16.58 9.95 13.08
CA ALA A 671 -16.85 8.67 12.41
C ALA A 671 -15.61 7.76 12.41
N ALA A 672 -14.44 8.31 12.10
CA ALA A 672 -13.18 7.57 12.13
C ALA A 672 -12.82 7.03 13.52
N ILE A 673 -13.05 7.81 14.59
CA ILE A 673 -12.83 7.32 15.96
C ILE A 673 -13.83 6.20 16.30
N LYS A 674 -15.09 6.29 15.84
CA LYS A 674 -16.06 5.20 16.03
C LYS A 674 -15.58 3.89 15.39
N GLU A 675 -15.03 3.94 14.19
CA GLU A 675 -14.43 2.75 13.55
C GLU A 675 -13.25 2.22 14.37
N LYS A 676 -12.34 3.09 14.83
CA LYS A 676 -11.22 2.69 15.70
C LYS A 676 -11.69 2.01 16.99
N MET A 677 -12.82 2.42 17.55
CA MET A 677 -13.38 1.79 18.75
C MET A 677 -13.85 0.35 18.53
N THR A 678 -14.04 -0.07 17.29
CA THR A 678 -14.43 -1.43 16.91
C THR A 678 -13.29 -2.24 16.28
N ASP A 679 -12.11 -1.63 16.10
CA ASP A 679 -10.90 -2.30 15.63
C ASP A 679 -10.09 -2.85 16.80
N THR A 680 -9.85 -4.17 16.80
CA THR A 680 -9.17 -4.87 17.90
C THR A 680 -7.71 -4.44 18.06
N GLY A 681 -7.01 -4.15 16.95
CA GLY A 681 -5.63 -3.68 16.94
C GLY A 681 -5.50 -2.25 17.46
N GLU A 682 -6.35 -1.33 17.01
CA GLU A 682 -6.38 0.06 17.47
C GLU A 682 -6.70 0.16 18.97
N VAL A 683 -7.65 -0.63 19.47
CA VAL A 683 -8.01 -0.66 20.89
C VAL A 683 -6.89 -1.27 21.72
N ALA A 684 -6.26 -2.37 21.26
CA ALA A 684 -5.11 -2.98 21.95
C ALA A 684 -3.94 -2.00 22.05
N TRP A 685 -3.61 -1.32 20.94
CA TRP A 685 -2.55 -0.32 20.88
C TRP A 685 -2.84 0.90 21.76
N ASN A 686 -4.05 1.49 21.67
CA ASN A 686 -4.45 2.61 22.51
C ASN A 686 -4.33 2.29 24.00
N SER A 687 -4.77 1.10 24.42
CA SER A 687 -4.66 0.62 25.79
C SER A 687 -3.19 0.44 26.22
N LEU A 688 -2.35 -0.08 25.33
CA LEU A 688 -0.91 -0.22 25.59
C LEU A 688 -0.26 1.14 25.85
N VAL A 689 -0.32 2.08 24.89
CA VAL A 689 0.39 3.38 24.99
C VAL A 689 -0.11 4.22 26.17
N ARG A 690 -1.41 4.17 26.45
CA ARG A 690 -2.02 4.83 27.61
C ARG A 690 -1.48 4.28 28.93
N SER A 691 -1.09 3.02 28.96
CA SER A 691 -0.50 2.39 30.16
C SER A 691 0.99 2.63 30.33
N LEU A 692 1.67 3.09 29.27
CA LEU A 692 3.12 3.35 29.28
C LEU A 692 3.47 4.80 29.56
N TYR A 693 2.61 5.74 29.17
CA TYR A 693 2.90 7.17 29.19
C TYR A 693 1.89 7.96 30.00
N LYS A 694 2.32 9.10 30.57
CA LYS A 694 1.46 10.06 31.26
C LYS A 694 0.80 11.01 30.29
N PRO A 695 -0.38 11.59 30.61
CA PRO A 695 -0.93 12.70 29.86
C PRO A 695 0.09 13.83 29.70
N GLY A 696 0.19 14.38 28.50
CA GLY A 696 1.21 15.40 28.13
C GLY A 696 2.51 14.83 27.58
N CYS A 697 2.76 13.52 27.65
CA CYS A 697 3.80 12.88 26.86
C CYS A 697 3.33 12.73 25.41
N VAL A 698 4.18 13.02 24.42
CA VAL A 698 3.83 12.95 22.99
C VAL A 698 3.39 11.53 22.55
N TYR A 699 3.87 10.49 23.21
CA TYR A 699 3.47 9.10 22.91
C TYR A 699 2.21 8.66 23.68
N TYR A 700 1.65 9.50 24.54
CA TYR A 700 0.38 9.23 25.18
C TYR A 700 -0.77 9.42 24.21
N ALA A 701 -1.71 8.49 24.19
CA ALA A 701 -2.97 8.64 23.47
C ALA A 701 -4.13 8.57 24.48
N PRO A 702 -5.02 9.57 24.57
CA PRO A 702 -6.24 9.47 25.37
C PRO A 702 -7.06 8.24 24.99
N GLU A 703 -7.91 7.78 25.88
CA GLU A 703 -8.91 6.76 25.54
C GLU A 703 -9.77 7.20 24.37
N LEU A 704 -10.12 6.29 23.44
CA LEU A 704 -10.85 6.63 22.22
C LEU A 704 -12.16 7.37 22.52
N SER A 705 -12.88 7.00 23.58
CA SER A 705 -14.06 7.73 24.10
C SER A 705 -13.71 9.17 24.49
N LYS A 706 -12.56 9.38 25.12
CA LYS A 706 -12.08 10.71 25.50
C LYS A 706 -11.62 11.53 24.31
N GLN A 707 -11.00 10.92 23.31
CA GLN A 707 -10.68 11.60 22.03
C GLN A 707 -11.95 12.12 21.37
N MET A 708 -13.05 11.33 21.42
CA MET A 708 -14.38 11.75 20.89
C MET A 708 -14.89 12.99 21.64
N GLU A 709 -14.75 13.06 22.96
CA GLU A 709 -15.14 14.23 23.75
C GLU A 709 -14.27 15.45 23.40
N GLU A 710 -12.96 15.26 23.30
CA GLU A 710 -12.02 16.33 22.96
C GLU A 710 -12.31 16.97 21.60
N LEU A 711 -12.68 16.15 20.57
CA LEU A 711 -13.12 16.67 19.26
C LEU A 711 -14.23 17.69 19.39
N SER A 712 -15.22 17.43 20.24
CA SER A 712 -16.39 18.32 20.42
C SER A 712 -16.02 19.68 21.05
N SER A 713 -14.82 19.81 21.64
CA SER A 713 -14.32 21.04 22.26
C SER A 713 -13.45 21.91 21.35
N ILE A 714 -13.08 21.41 20.14
CA ILE A 714 -12.19 22.12 19.22
C ILE A 714 -12.93 23.26 18.54
N THR A 715 -12.32 24.43 18.55
CA THR A 715 -12.85 25.66 17.96
C THR A 715 -11.98 26.11 16.78
N LEU A 716 -12.57 26.96 15.93
CA LEU A 716 -11.83 27.58 14.81
C LEU A 716 -10.62 28.38 15.31
N SER A 717 -10.75 29.05 16.45
CA SER A 717 -9.66 29.81 17.08
C SER A 717 -8.50 28.91 17.53
N ASP A 718 -8.75 27.66 17.92
CA ASP A 718 -7.68 26.71 18.25
C ASP A 718 -6.87 26.37 16.99
N ILE A 719 -7.56 26.13 15.87
CA ILE A 719 -6.92 25.83 14.58
C ILE A 719 -6.11 27.02 14.06
N GLU A 720 -6.70 28.23 14.06
CA GLU A 720 -6.01 29.44 13.62
C GLU A 720 -4.77 29.76 14.46
N SER A 721 -4.90 29.67 15.79
CA SER A 721 -3.79 29.91 16.73
C SER A 721 -2.67 28.87 16.57
N TYR A 722 -3.06 27.60 16.36
CA TYR A 722 -2.09 26.52 16.12
C TYR A 722 -1.33 26.74 14.83
N HIS A 723 -2.03 27.00 13.72
CA HIS A 723 -1.42 27.29 12.43
C HIS A 723 -0.50 28.49 12.51
N GLN A 724 -0.95 29.63 13.05
CA GLN A 724 -0.15 30.85 13.20
C GLN A 724 1.15 30.62 13.97
N LYS A 725 1.11 29.74 15.00
CA LYS A 725 2.25 29.50 15.90
C LYS A 725 3.29 28.56 15.29
N TYR A 726 2.85 27.53 14.54
CA TYR A 726 3.75 26.45 14.14
C TYR A 726 4.08 26.42 12.64
N TYR A 727 3.25 27.04 11.79
CA TYR A 727 3.53 27.10 10.36
C TYR A 727 4.39 28.32 10.04
N SER A 728 5.69 28.07 9.94
CA SER A 728 6.68 29.13 9.70
C SER A 728 7.86 28.61 8.87
N PRO A 729 8.60 29.50 8.19
CA PRO A 729 9.73 29.08 7.37
C PRO A 729 10.83 28.39 8.19
N GLY A 730 11.11 28.86 9.41
CA GLY A 730 12.12 28.26 10.31
C GLY A 730 11.79 26.86 10.81
N ASN A 731 10.53 26.44 10.70
CA ASN A 731 10.03 25.09 11.04
C ASN A 731 10.00 24.13 9.85
N THR A 732 10.22 24.65 8.64
CA THR A 732 9.95 23.94 7.38
C THR A 732 11.23 23.48 6.70
N VAL A 733 11.24 22.22 6.29
CA VAL A 733 12.21 21.62 5.37
C VAL A 733 11.48 21.18 4.11
N LEU A 734 12.02 21.52 2.94
CA LEU A 734 11.50 21.12 1.65
C LEU A 734 12.58 20.43 0.81
N ALA A 735 12.27 19.30 0.23
CA ALA A 735 13.10 18.63 -0.77
C ALA A 735 12.40 18.63 -2.13
N VAL A 736 13.13 18.96 -3.20
CA VAL A 736 12.67 18.92 -4.60
C VAL A 736 13.67 18.11 -5.42
N ILE A 737 13.28 16.94 -5.86
CA ILE A 737 14.16 15.93 -6.47
C ILE A 737 13.56 15.46 -7.80
N GLY A 738 14.37 15.42 -8.85
CA GLY A 738 13.93 14.89 -10.14
C GLY A 738 14.51 15.62 -11.34
N ASP A 739 13.75 15.66 -12.43
CA ASP A 739 14.15 16.36 -13.66
C ASP A 739 13.97 17.87 -13.52
N ILE A 740 14.90 18.50 -12.80
CA ILE A 740 14.87 19.92 -12.46
C ILE A 740 16.11 20.64 -12.97
N GLU A 741 15.97 21.96 -13.18
CA GLU A 741 17.08 22.89 -13.28
C GLU A 741 17.22 23.65 -11.94
N PRO A 742 18.23 23.38 -11.11
CA PRO A 742 18.31 23.89 -9.75
C PRO A 742 18.20 25.41 -9.63
N ALA A 743 18.82 26.16 -10.56
CA ALA A 743 18.77 27.61 -10.55
C ALA A 743 17.35 28.18 -10.81
N ALA A 744 16.56 27.49 -11.65
CA ALA A 744 15.17 27.88 -11.92
C ALA A 744 14.27 27.54 -10.71
N VAL A 745 14.48 26.40 -10.08
CA VAL A 745 13.72 26.00 -8.89
C VAL A 745 14.01 26.93 -7.70
N LYS A 746 15.26 27.36 -7.51
CA LYS A 746 15.60 28.36 -6.47
C LYS A 746 14.80 29.65 -6.63
N LYS A 747 14.78 30.23 -7.85
CA LYS A 747 14.02 31.44 -8.13
C LYS A 747 12.53 31.25 -7.86
N LEU A 748 11.99 30.07 -8.21
CA LEU A 748 10.59 29.76 -7.99
C LEU A 748 10.29 29.66 -6.48
N LEU A 749 11.14 29.00 -5.70
CA LEU A 749 11.00 28.90 -4.25
C LEU A 749 11.15 30.26 -3.56
N GLU A 750 12.07 31.11 -4.02
CA GLU A 750 12.20 32.48 -3.53
C GLU A 750 10.92 33.30 -3.79
N ALA A 751 10.31 33.13 -4.97
CA ALA A 751 9.07 33.83 -5.32
C ALA A 751 7.87 33.33 -4.48
N GLU A 752 7.75 32.04 -4.26
CA GLU A 752 6.60 31.45 -3.56
C GLU A 752 6.72 31.50 -2.02
N PHE A 753 7.93 31.44 -1.47
CA PHE A 753 8.16 31.32 -0.02
C PHE A 753 9.01 32.44 0.59
N GLY A 754 9.71 33.26 -0.20
CA GLY A 754 10.73 34.19 0.29
C GLY A 754 10.21 35.25 1.25
N ASP A 755 8.98 35.71 1.10
CA ASP A 755 8.33 36.71 1.96
C ASP A 755 7.59 36.13 3.16
N TRP A 756 7.57 34.76 3.28
CA TRP A 756 6.93 34.09 4.41
C TRP A 756 7.63 34.42 5.74
N LYS A 757 6.83 34.75 6.75
CA LYS A 757 7.30 35.14 8.07
C LYS A 757 6.69 34.26 9.14
N GLY A 758 7.37 34.09 10.25
CA GLY A 758 6.90 33.33 11.40
C GLY A 758 8.04 33.02 12.36
N GLU A 759 7.69 32.68 13.57
CA GLU A 759 8.68 32.32 14.60
C GLU A 759 9.05 30.83 14.51
N THR A 760 10.28 30.50 14.89
CA THR A 760 10.70 29.10 14.97
C THR A 760 10.15 28.46 16.25
N ALA A 761 9.48 27.35 16.11
CA ALA A 761 8.97 26.56 17.24
C ALA A 761 10.11 26.06 18.15
N PRO A 762 9.81 25.85 19.44
CA PRO A 762 10.78 25.27 20.36
C PRO A 762 11.33 23.94 19.86
N ALA A 763 12.58 23.66 20.20
CA ALA A 763 13.21 22.38 19.86
C ALA A 763 12.46 21.21 20.53
N ILE A 764 12.32 20.12 19.81
CA ILE A 764 11.68 18.91 20.31
C ILE A 764 12.58 18.26 21.35
N LYS A 765 12.04 18.03 22.56
CA LYS A 765 12.69 17.30 23.64
C LYS A 765 11.68 16.34 24.23
N VAL A 766 11.99 15.05 24.16
CA VAL A 766 11.18 14.02 24.82
C VAL A 766 11.93 13.54 26.06
N GLU A 767 11.30 13.62 27.22
CA GLU A 767 11.92 13.36 28.50
C GLU A 767 11.34 12.12 29.20
N ALA A 768 12.17 11.45 29.98
CA ALA A 768 11.77 10.30 30.80
C ALA A 768 10.67 10.62 31.83
N SER A 769 10.52 11.89 32.23
CA SER A 769 9.45 12.36 33.14
C SER A 769 8.05 12.08 32.63
N GLY A 770 7.86 11.95 31.28
CA GLY A 770 6.62 11.55 30.64
C GLY A 770 6.26 10.07 30.79
N LEU A 771 7.15 9.23 31.27
CA LEU A 771 6.92 7.81 31.46
C LEU A 771 6.14 7.51 32.74
N ILE A 772 5.32 6.45 32.73
CA ILE A 772 4.74 5.89 33.95
C ILE A 772 5.83 5.07 34.65
N ASP A 773 6.11 5.39 35.92
CA ASP A 773 7.04 4.58 36.73
C ASP A 773 6.44 3.19 36.97
N ARG A 774 7.14 2.19 36.49
CA ARG A 774 6.77 0.78 36.58
C ARG A 774 7.80 -0.05 37.33
N SER A 775 8.79 0.59 37.95
CA SER A 775 9.79 -0.09 38.75
C SER A 775 9.10 -0.88 39.91
N GLY A 776 9.18 -2.19 39.84
CA GLY A 776 8.59 -3.10 40.85
C GLY A 776 7.17 -3.64 40.59
N LYS A 777 6.46 -3.19 39.52
CA LYS A 777 5.08 -3.63 39.22
C LYS A 777 4.89 -4.30 37.84
N ALA A 778 5.89 -4.30 37.01
CA ALA A 778 5.72 -4.43 35.57
C ALA A 778 5.48 -5.84 35.02
N SER A 779 6.03 -6.88 35.60
CA SER A 779 6.02 -8.21 34.95
C SER A 779 4.66 -8.92 34.92
N LYS A 780 3.57 -8.29 35.40
CA LYS A 780 2.24 -8.93 35.52
C LYS A 780 1.07 -8.11 34.93
N SER A 781 1.29 -6.99 34.27
CA SER A 781 0.16 -6.23 33.77
C SER A 781 -0.29 -6.71 32.36
N LYS A 782 -1.27 -7.60 32.37
CA LYS A 782 -2.09 -7.93 31.21
C LYS A 782 -3.32 -7.03 31.25
N LEU A 783 -3.49 -6.20 30.24
CA LEU A 783 -4.69 -5.43 29.98
C LEU A 783 -5.57 -6.24 29.03
N THR A 784 -6.87 -6.24 29.27
CA THR A 784 -7.80 -7.04 28.49
C THR A 784 -9.03 -6.22 28.16
N THR A 785 -9.37 -6.13 26.88
CA THR A 785 -10.57 -5.45 26.40
C THR A 785 -11.40 -6.42 25.58
N GLU A 786 -12.67 -6.61 25.97
CA GLU A 786 -13.62 -7.45 25.25
C GLU A 786 -14.25 -6.66 24.10
N LEU A 787 -14.07 -7.13 22.87
CA LEU A 787 -14.83 -6.73 21.70
C LEU A 787 -15.51 -7.96 21.13
N ALA A 788 -16.84 -8.05 21.34
CA ALA A 788 -17.61 -9.21 20.91
C ALA A 788 -17.69 -9.31 19.37
N ASP A 789 -17.96 -10.54 18.92
CA ASP A 789 -18.22 -10.87 17.51
C ASP A 789 -17.01 -10.63 16.56
N LYS A 790 -15.78 -10.67 17.10
CA LYS A 790 -14.52 -10.65 16.34
C LYS A 790 -13.96 -12.07 16.18
N ALA A 791 -13.53 -12.39 14.98
CA ALA A 791 -12.92 -13.70 14.68
C ALA A 791 -11.48 -13.78 15.22
N ASN A 792 -10.81 -12.63 15.36
CA ASN A 792 -9.44 -12.52 15.84
C ASN A 792 -9.31 -11.71 17.14
N VAL A 793 -8.23 -11.97 17.84
CA VAL A 793 -7.77 -11.21 19.03
C VAL A 793 -6.43 -10.59 18.69
N ASP A 794 -6.32 -9.28 18.83
CA ASP A 794 -5.06 -8.58 18.68
C ASP A 794 -4.34 -8.41 20.02
N ILE A 795 -3.03 -8.62 19.98
CA ILE A 795 -2.13 -8.57 21.11
C ILE A 795 -1.00 -7.60 20.81
N ALA A 796 -0.80 -6.62 21.68
CA ALA A 796 0.33 -5.72 21.66
C ALA A 796 1.12 -5.86 22.96
N ILE A 797 2.41 -6.22 22.87
CA ILE A 797 3.31 -6.34 24.01
C ILE A 797 4.40 -5.29 23.85
N GLY A 798 4.54 -4.34 24.77
CA GLY A 798 5.50 -3.26 24.56
C GLY A 798 5.93 -2.50 25.80
N LYS A 799 6.94 -1.67 25.61
CA LYS A 799 7.51 -0.75 26.59
C LYS A 799 8.20 0.44 25.93
N PRO A 800 8.43 1.56 26.64
CA PRO A 800 9.27 2.64 26.16
C PRO A 800 10.73 2.21 26.06
N VAL A 801 11.44 2.67 25.01
CA VAL A 801 12.89 2.46 24.88
C VAL A 801 13.63 3.80 24.71
N ALA A 802 14.71 3.97 25.48
CA ALA A 802 15.53 5.19 25.41
C ALA A 802 16.49 5.15 24.21
N LEU A 803 15.91 5.03 23.01
CA LEU A 803 16.63 4.88 21.76
C LEU A 803 16.06 5.85 20.71
N SER A 804 16.94 6.44 19.91
CA SER A 804 16.59 7.28 18.77
C SER A 804 17.51 7.03 17.59
N LEU A 805 17.14 7.46 16.41
CA LEU A 805 17.94 7.40 15.16
C LEU A 805 19.33 8.04 15.31
N THR A 806 19.48 8.97 16.25
CA THR A 806 20.74 9.66 16.53
C THR A 806 21.55 9.02 17.67
N SER A 807 21.04 7.97 18.32
CA SER A 807 21.75 7.24 19.37
C SER A 807 22.92 6.43 18.79
N ASP A 808 24.04 6.37 19.50
CA ASP A 808 25.25 5.65 19.04
C ASP A 808 25.01 4.15 18.82
N ASP A 809 24.13 3.55 19.61
CA ASP A 809 23.76 2.15 19.56
C ASP A 809 22.51 1.84 18.71
N TYR A 810 21.96 2.86 18.01
CA TYR A 810 20.76 2.68 17.19
C TYR A 810 20.91 1.56 16.14
N LEU A 811 22.01 1.55 15.38
CA LEU A 811 22.23 0.53 14.35
C LEU A 811 22.39 -0.87 14.96
N ALA A 812 23.00 -0.96 16.12
CA ALA A 812 23.14 -2.22 16.85
C ALA A 812 21.76 -2.73 17.34
N ALA A 813 20.94 -1.84 17.89
CA ALA A 813 19.56 -2.15 18.29
C ALA A 813 18.68 -2.53 17.09
N MET A 814 18.81 -1.81 15.97
CA MET A 814 18.07 -2.11 14.74
C MET A 814 18.39 -3.53 14.22
N ILE A 815 19.67 -3.92 14.20
CA ILE A 815 20.10 -5.28 13.84
C ILE A 815 19.52 -6.30 14.83
N GLY A 816 19.62 -6.03 16.13
CA GLY A 816 19.07 -6.92 17.17
C GLY A 816 17.57 -7.12 17.04
N ASN A 817 16.83 -6.05 16.74
CA ASN A 817 15.39 -6.12 16.49
C ASN A 817 15.05 -6.88 15.19
N ALA A 818 15.88 -6.75 14.15
CA ALA A 818 15.70 -7.48 12.89
C ALA A 818 15.90 -9.00 13.09
N VAL A 819 16.91 -9.40 13.87
CA VAL A 819 17.08 -10.81 14.28
C VAL A 819 15.87 -11.29 15.09
N LEU A 820 15.32 -10.46 15.96
CA LEU A 820 14.15 -10.84 16.78
C LEU A 820 12.90 -10.99 15.92
N GLY A 821 12.56 -10.01 15.08
CA GLY A 821 11.34 -10.11 14.29
C GLY A 821 10.86 -8.87 13.56
N TYR A 822 11.73 -8.02 13.05
CA TYR A 822 11.31 -6.79 12.36
C TYR A 822 10.49 -7.04 11.09
N ASP A 823 10.86 -8.02 10.28
CA ASP A 823 10.28 -8.29 8.96
C ASP A 823 9.50 -9.62 8.85
N SER A 824 9.28 -10.30 9.95
CA SER A 824 8.49 -11.56 10.05
C SER A 824 9.06 -12.77 9.29
N PHE A 825 10.10 -12.61 8.47
CA PHE A 825 10.71 -13.71 7.70
C PHE A 825 12.08 -14.08 8.29
N ALA A 826 12.37 -15.36 8.35
CA ALA A 826 13.66 -15.89 8.79
C ALA A 826 14.23 -15.19 10.06
N CYS A 827 13.37 -14.92 11.05
CA CYS A 827 13.66 -14.27 12.32
C CYS A 827 13.35 -15.20 13.51
N ARG A 828 13.67 -14.76 14.72
CA ARG A 828 13.44 -15.56 15.92
C ARG A 828 11.95 -15.74 16.26
N LEU A 829 11.09 -14.76 15.95
CA LEU A 829 9.65 -14.82 16.15
C LEU A 829 8.92 -15.62 15.06
N ALA A 830 9.51 -15.78 13.89
CA ALA A 830 8.93 -16.51 12.78
C ALA A 830 8.31 -17.87 13.15
N PRO A 831 8.87 -18.72 14.03
CA PRO A 831 8.24 -19.98 14.45
C PRO A 831 6.84 -19.88 15.05
N VAL A 832 6.40 -18.75 15.59
CA VAL A 832 5.04 -18.57 16.13
C VAL A 832 4.00 -18.79 15.04
N ARG A 833 4.31 -18.33 13.85
CA ARG A 833 3.56 -18.56 12.64
C ARG A 833 4.09 -19.79 11.89
N ASP A 834 5.41 -19.86 11.65
CA ASP A 834 6.11 -20.83 10.84
C ASP A 834 5.95 -22.27 11.30
N LYS A 835 5.96 -22.48 12.56
CA LYS A 835 5.97 -23.82 13.15
C LYS A 835 4.72 -24.12 13.92
N LEU A 836 3.98 -23.12 14.33
CA LEU A 836 2.87 -23.32 15.22
C LEU A 836 1.52 -22.94 14.62
N GLY A 837 1.51 -22.19 13.52
CA GLY A 837 0.30 -21.72 12.88
C GLY A 837 -0.61 -20.93 13.82
N LEU A 838 -0.03 -20.22 14.81
CA LEU A 838 -0.81 -19.54 15.85
C LEU A 838 -1.30 -18.18 15.41
N THR A 839 -0.64 -17.58 14.43
CA THR A 839 -0.93 -16.23 13.96
C THR A 839 -0.74 -16.14 12.45
N TYR A 840 -1.42 -15.19 11.82
CA TYR A 840 -1.15 -14.79 10.46
C TYR A 840 0.10 -13.91 10.36
N SER A 841 0.34 -13.02 11.31
CA SER A 841 1.51 -12.16 11.35
C SER A 841 1.98 -11.92 12.77
N ILE A 842 3.29 -11.80 12.93
CA ILE A 842 3.93 -11.36 14.16
C ILE A 842 5.12 -10.48 13.81
N SER A 843 5.27 -9.34 14.47
CA SER A 843 6.39 -8.43 14.22
C SER A 843 6.92 -7.82 15.51
N SER A 844 8.19 -7.41 15.48
CA SER A 844 8.84 -6.64 16.54
C SER A 844 9.36 -5.33 15.95
N HIS A 845 8.93 -4.20 16.48
CA HIS A 845 9.34 -2.90 15.93
C HIS A 845 9.45 -1.81 17.00
N ILE A 846 10.20 -0.76 16.68
CA ILE A 846 10.27 0.49 17.44
C ILE A 846 9.47 1.52 16.66
N THR A 847 8.42 2.03 17.27
CA THR A 847 7.53 3.01 16.61
C THR A 847 8.21 4.37 16.56
N GLU A 848 8.41 4.91 15.36
CA GLU A 848 8.96 6.26 15.13
C GLU A 848 10.21 6.60 16.00
N PRO A 849 11.35 5.94 15.78
CA PRO A 849 12.56 6.16 16.60
C PRO A 849 13.26 7.50 16.31
N HIS A 850 12.52 8.54 15.95
CA HIS A 850 13.07 9.88 15.72
C HIS A 850 13.63 10.49 17.01
N TYR A 851 12.92 10.29 18.11
CA TYR A 851 13.28 10.76 19.44
C TYR A 851 13.20 9.63 20.46
N PRO A 852 13.90 9.74 21.63
CA PRO A 852 13.93 8.67 22.61
C PRO A 852 12.57 8.43 23.27
N TYR A 853 12.46 7.28 23.93
CA TYR A 853 11.29 6.82 24.67
C TYR A 853 10.06 6.47 23.81
N SER A 854 10.22 6.30 22.51
CA SER A 854 9.16 5.70 21.69
C SER A 854 8.88 4.24 22.09
N PRO A 855 7.69 3.71 21.85
CA PRO A 855 7.41 2.31 22.19
C PRO A 855 8.18 1.35 21.29
N TRP A 856 8.81 0.35 21.91
CA TRP A 856 9.10 -0.91 21.27
C TRP A 856 7.96 -1.86 21.55
N SER A 857 7.49 -2.58 20.52
CA SER A 857 6.41 -3.56 20.67
C SER A 857 6.64 -4.85 19.87
N ILE A 858 5.96 -5.91 20.32
CA ILE A 858 5.69 -7.13 19.58
C ILE A 858 4.18 -7.19 19.40
N ASP A 859 3.74 -7.26 18.14
CA ASP A 859 2.33 -7.24 17.76
C ASP A 859 1.98 -8.51 16.99
N LEU A 860 0.83 -9.10 17.32
CA LEU A 860 0.32 -10.30 16.65
C LEU A 860 -1.20 -10.38 16.75
N SER A 861 -1.83 -10.96 15.69
CA SER A 861 -3.25 -11.26 15.64
C SER A 861 -3.46 -12.77 15.65
N VAL A 862 -4.29 -13.27 16.56
CA VAL A 862 -4.47 -14.71 16.80
C VAL A 862 -5.95 -15.08 16.93
N ASN A 863 -6.27 -16.35 16.62
CA ASN A 863 -7.58 -16.88 17.00
C ASN A 863 -7.74 -16.85 18.53
N PRO A 864 -8.95 -16.55 19.05
CA PRO A 864 -9.22 -16.47 20.51
C PRO A 864 -8.70 -17.66 21.32
N THR A 865 -8.77 -18.87 20.76
CA THR A 865 -8.31 -20.12 21.40
C THR A 865 -6.78 -20.19 21.56
N ASN A 866 -6.02 -19.37 20.85
CA ASN A 866 -4.57 -19.41 20.79
C ASN A 866 -3.88 -18.33 21.62
N VAL A 867 -4.62 -17.42 22.26
CA VAL A 867 -4.08 -16.25 22.98
C VAL A 867 -3.00 -16.65 24.00
N ASP A 868 -3.35 -17.49 24.96
CA ASP A 868 -2.42 -17.83 26.06
C ASP A 868 -1.21 -18.63 25.57
N ARG A 869 -1.41 -19.55 24.62
CA ARG A 869 -0.34 -20.33 23.99
C ARG A 869 0.63 -19.42 23.23
N SER A 870 0.09 -18.45 22.47
CA SER A 870 0.91 -17.50 21.72
C SER A 870 1.76 -16.63 22.65
N LEU A 871 1.16 -16.12 23.72
CA LEU A 871 1.88 -15.35 24.75
C LEU A 871 3.01 -16.15 25.42
N GLU A 872 2.76 -17.43 25.73
CA GLU A 872 3.79 -18.31 26.31
C GLU A 872 4.96 -18.51 25.35
N VAL A 873 4.66 -18.81 24.07
CA VAL A 873 5.68 -19.02 23.03
C VAL A 873 6.49 -17.76 22.79
N VAL A 874 5.85 -16.60 22.65
CA VAL A 874 6.55 -15.31 22.46
C VAL A 874 7.47 -15.01 23.64
N ARG A 875 7.00 -15.16 24.88
CA ARG A 875 7.83 -14.95 26.08
C ARG A 875 9.04 -15.87 26.11
N LYS A 876 8.86 -17.14 25.74
CA LYS A 876 9.97 -18.10 25.66
C LYS A 876 10.99 -17.71 24.61
N ILE A 877 10.53 -17.31 23.42
CA ILE A 877 11.43 -16.89 22.32
C ILE A 877 12.25 -15.67 22.75
N VAL A 878 11.61 -14.64 23.33
CA VAL A 878 12.31 -13.43 23.79
C VAL A 878 13.28 -13.74 24.93
N ALA A 879 12.89 -14.62 25.87
CA ALA A 879 13.79 -15.06 26.95
C ALA A 879 15.01 -15.81 26.38
N ASP A 880 14.82 -16.73 25.43
CA ASP A 880 15.90 -17.45 24.76
C ASP A 880 16.79 -16.51 23.93
N PHE A 881 16.20 -15.51 23.26
CA PHE A 881 16.93 -14.48 22.54
C PHE A 881 17.85 -13.67 23.49
N ASN A 882 17.34 -13.24 24.63
CA ASN A 882 18.14 -12.49 25.61
C ASN A 882 19.21 -13.34 26.29
N LYS A 883 18.94 -14.64 26.52
CA LYS A 883 19.87 -15.56 27.16
C LYS A 883 21.03 -15.93 26.24
N ASN A 884 20.73 -16.25 24.98
CA ASN A 884 21.68 -16.82 24.03
C ASN A 884 22.34 -15.75 23.14
N GLY A 885 21.73 -14.58 23.06
CA GLY A 885 22.17 -13.49 22.19
C GLY A 885 21.99 -13.77 20.69
N VAL A 886 22.48 -12.83 19.88
CA VAL A 886 22.58 -12.92 18.43
C VAL A 886 23.83 -13.71 18.08
N THR A 887 23.77 -14.57 17.09
CA THR A 887 24.94 -15.33 16.59
C THR A 887 25.67 -14.54 15.49
N SER A 888 26.93 -14.88 15.23
CA SER A 888 27.70 -14.26 14.13
C SER A 888 27.06 -14.48 12.75
N GLN A 889 26.39 -15.61 12.55
CA GLN A 889 25.68 -15.92 11.32
C GLN A 889 24.46 -14.99 11.15
N GLU A 890 23.64 -14.80 12.19
CA GLU A 890 22.49 -13.89 12.18
C GLU A 890 22.96 -12.46 11.96
N LEU A 891 24.03 -12.01 12.66
CA LEU A 891 24.59 -10.68 12.45
C LEU A 891 24.97 -10.45 10.99
N ALA A 892 25.74 -11.37 10.38
CA ALA A 892 26.16 -11.23 9.00
C ALA A 892 24.97 -11.15 8.03
N THR A 893 23.98 -12.02 8.23
CA THR A 893 22.75 -12.02 7.42
C THR A 893 21.98 -10.71 7.56
N GLU A 894 21.77 -10.19 8.78
CA GLU A 894 21.03 -8.94 8.98
C GLU A 894 21.79 -7.70 8.52
N GLN A 895 23.12 -7.73 8.57
CA GLN A 895 23.93 -6.64 8.01
C GLN A 895 23.78 -6.55 6.48
N ASP A 896 23.75 -7.70 5.79
CA ASP A 896 23.50 -7.75 4.35
C ASP A 896 22.06 -7.32 4.03
N HIS A 897 21.10 -7.87 4.75
CA HIS A 897 19.69 -7.58 4.63
C HIS A 897 19.38 -6.08 4.77
N LEU A 898 19.74 -5.48 5.90
CA LEU A 898 19.44 -4.07 6.18
C LEU A 898 20.15 -3.10 5.22
N ALA A 899 21.39 -3.43 4.80
CA ALA A 899 22.09 -2.65 3.78
C ALA A 899 21.34 -2.69 2.42
N GLY A 900 20.83 -3.85 2.02
CA GLY A 900 20.09 -4.01 0.77
C GLY A 900 18.70 -3.39 0.84
N VAL A 901 17.92 -3.64 1.89
CA VAL A 901 16.60 -3.04 2.09
C VAL A 901 16.68 -1.51 2.11
N TYR A 902 17.76 -0.96 2.66
CA TYR A 902 17.98 0.49 2.61
C TYR A 902 18.12 0.99 1.16
N LEU A 903 18.87 0.31 0.31
CA LEU A 903 19.00 0.65 -1.13
C LEU A 903 17.66 0.51 -1.86
N VAL A 904 16.95 -0.57 -1.59
CA VAL A 904 15.58 -0.79 -2.11
C VAL A 904 14.63 0.33 -1.67
N GLY A 905 14.78 0.83 -0.44
CA GLY A 905 14.03 1.98 0.07
C GLY A 905 14.28 3.30 -0.68
N LEU A 906 15.39 3.41 -1.45
CA LEU A 906 15.71 4.56 -2.29
C LEU A 906 15.34 4.35 -3.78
N ARG A 907 14.39 3.46 -4.06
CA ARG A 907 14.02 3.06 -5.43
C ARG A 907 13.35 4.14 -6.29
N SER A 908 12.78 5.18 -5.67
CA SER A 908 12.08 6.25 -6.37
C SER A 908 12.56 7.63 -5.90
N ILE A 909 12.40 8.66 -6.77
CA ILE A 909 12.72 10.04 -6.40
C ILE A 909 11.86 10.54 -5.23
N ARG A 910 10.64 10.04 -5.09
CA ARG A 910 9.74 10.34 -3.98
C ARG A 910 10.31 9.82 -2.64
N SER A 911 10.75 8.57 -2.61
CA SER A 911 11.36 7.99 -1.40
C SER A 911 12.67 8.66 -1.02
N ILE A 912 13.46 9.12 -2.01
CA ILE A 912 14.67 9.90 -1.80
C ILE A 912 14.34 11.27 -1.19
N ALA A 913 13.36 11.99 -1.75
CA ALA A 913 12.93 13.29 -1.25
C ALA A 913 12.45 13.21 0.22
N LYS A 914 11.63 12.20 0.54
CA LYS A 914 11.19 11.92 1.91
C LYS A 914 12.37 11.65 2.85
N LYS A 915 13.29 10.79 2.45
CA LYS A 915 14.46 10.44 3.27
C LYS A 915 15.34 11.65 3.56
N LEU A 916 15.50 12.55 2.60
CA LEU A 916 16.26 13.80 2.77
C LEU A 916 15.58 14.74 3.78
N THR A 917 14.25 14.89 3.73
CA THR A 917 13.54 15.71 4.73
C THR A 917 13.57 15.09 6.12
N ASP A 918 13.50 13.75 6.24
CA ASP A 918 13.68 13.02 7.50
C ASP A 918 15.05 13.34 8.14
N TYR A 919 16.12 13.19 7.35
CA TYR A 919 17.48 13.39 7.85
C TYR A 919 17.77 14.85 8.21
N GLU A 920 17.30 15.80 7.42
CA GLU A 920 17.48 17.22 7.72
C GLU A 920 16.79 17.61 9.04
N GLN A 921 15.56 17.13 9.29
CA GLN A 921 14.83 17.38 10.55
C GLN A 921 15.56 16.81 11.77
N LEU A 922 16.25 15.68 11.61
CA LEU A 922 17.05 15.04 12.65
C LEU A 922 18.49 15.54 12.71
N SER A 923 18.85 16.54 11.89
CA SER A 923 20.22 17.05 11.76
C SER A 923 21.25 15.99 11.35
N LEU A 924 20.80 14.96 10.65
CA LEU A 924 21.68 13.96 10.06
C LEU A 924 22.21 14.46 8.71
N PRO A 925 23.51 14.29 8.41
CA PRO A 925 24.06 14.77 7.15
C PRO A 925 23.59 13.94 5.96
N VAL A 926 23.50 14.52 4.77
CA VAL A 926 23.13 13.82 3.52
C VAL A 926 24.04 12.62 3.27
N SER A 927 25.32 12.70 3.64
CA SER A 927 26.30 11.60 3.54
C SER A 927 25.90 10.35 4.35
N TYR A 928 24.93 10.47 5.26
CA TYR A 928 24.36 9.31 5.95
C TYR A 928 23.71 8.34 4.96
N MET A 929 23.10 8.86 3.89
CA MET A 929 22.53 8.03 2.81
C MET A 929 23.60 7.19 2.10
N ASP A 930 24.76 7.78 1.84
CA ASP A 930 25.86 7.13 1.14
C ASP A 930 26.62 6.13 2.02
N THR A 931 26.60 6.32 3.33
CA THR A 931 27.41 5.55 4.28
C THR A 931 26.61 4.53 5.08
N PHE A 932 25.27 4.51 4.98
CA PHE A 932 24.43 3.66 5.79
C PHE A 932 24.83 2.17 5.73
N GLY A 933 24.95 1.59 4.54
CA GLY A 933 25.35 0.19 4.37
C GLY A 933 26.71 -0.13 5.01
N LYS A 934 27.72 0.76 4.85
CA LYS A 934 29.04 0.61 5.49
C LYS A 934 28.93 0.71 7.02
N ARG A 935 28.12 1.61 7.53
CA ARG A 935 27.90 1.77 8.97
C ARG A 935 27.26 0.52 9.58
N VAL A 936 26.23 -0.02 8.96
CA VAL A 936 25.59 -1.28 9.36
C VAL A 936 26.59 -2.42 9.37
N LYS A 937 27.43 -2.54 8.34
CA LYS A 937 28.46 -3.58 8.23
C LYS A 937 29.55 -3.49 9.31
N ASN A 938 29.80 -2.31 9.86
CA ASN A 938 30.81 -2.09 10.91
C ASN A 938 30.30 -2.37 12.32
N VAL A 939 29.02 -2.63 12.53
CA VAL A 939 28.45 -2.97 13.85
C VAL A 939 28.97 -4.32 14.29
N THR A 940 29.47 -4.41 15.53
CA THR A 940 30.03 -5.65 16.05
C THR A 940 28.98 -6.52 16.75
N LEU A 941 29.23 -7.83 16.83
CA LEU A 941 28.38 -8.77 17.57
C LEU A 941 28.21 -8.38 19.05
N ARG A 942 29.27 -7.83 19.65
CA ARG A 942 29.24 -7.34 21.03
C ARG A 942 28.26 -6.19 21.18
N ASP A 943 28.26 -5.24 20.25
CA ASP A 943 27.39 -4.06 20.29
C ASP A 943 25.93 -4.49 20.11
N VAL A 944 25.63 -5.40 19.17
CA VAL A 944 24.28 -5.94 18.96
C VAL A 944 23.75 -6.66 20.21
N ASN A 945 24.56 -7.55 20.79
CA ASN A 945 24.15 -8.28 22.00
C ASN A 945 23.96 -7.38 23.21
N LYS A 946 24.79 -6.32 23.33
CA LYS A 946 24.59 -5.29 24.35
C LYS A 946 23.26 -4.56 24.16
N ALA A 947 22.98 -4.07 22.95
CA ALA A 947 21.76 -3.34 22.64
C ALA A 947 20.51 -4.24 22.79
N ALA A 948 20.56 -5.49 22.31
CA ALA A 948 19.47 -6.45 22.44
C ALA A 948 19.10 -6.69 23.90
N GLY A 949 20.10 -6.96 24.77
CA GLY A 949 19.91 -7.16 26.20
C GLY A 949 19.43 -5.91 26.95
N GLN A 950 19.65 -4.71 26.41
CA GLN A 950 19.20 -3.45 26.98
C GLN A 950 17.76 -3.09 26.58
N TYR A 951 17.40 -3.24 25.33
CA TYR A 951 16.16 -2.70 24.77
C TYR A 951 15.03 -3.73 24.61
N PHE A 952 15.33 -4.99 24.29
CA PHE A 952 14.33 -5.98 23.88
C PHE A 952 14.04 -7.05 24.94
N ARG A 953 13.69 -6.61 26.15
CA ARG A 953 13.30 -7.46 27.27
C ARG A 953 11.84 -7.26 27.60
N LEU A 954 11.18 -8.33 28.08
CA LEU A 954 9.76 -8.29 28.48
C LEU A 954 9.56 -8.10 30.01
N ASP A 955 10.62 -7.95 30.78
CA ASP A 955 10.54 -7.89 32.24
C ASP A 955 9.68 -6.72 32.76
N ASP A 956 9.67 -5.61 32.00
CA ASP A 956 8.96 -4.36 32.26
C ASP A 956 7.91 -4.02 31.17
N ALA A 957 7.63 -4.94 30.27
CA ALA A 957 6.67 -4.75 29.20
C ALA A 957 5.22 -4.93 29.69
N VAL A 958 4.30 -4.23 29.05
CA VAL A 958 2.84 -4.40 29.20
C VAL A 958 2.33 -5.26 28.08
N THR A 959 1.37 -6.13 28.38
CA THR A 959 0.62 -6.91 27.39
C THR A 959 -0.79 -6.36 27.30
N SER A 960 -1.21 -5.89 26.15
CA SER A 960 -2.59 -5.49 25.85
C SER A 960 -3.21 -6.50 24.90
N VAL A 961 -4.43 -6.94 25.23
CA VAL A 961 -5.16 -7.99 24.48
C VAL A 961 -6.57 -7.49 24.23
N CYS A 962 -7.01 -7.49 22.97
CA CYS A 962 -8.35 -7.03 22.58
C CYS A 962 -8.98 -7.96 21.55
N GLY A 963 -10.25 -8.30 21.73
CA GLY A 963 -11.05 -9.12 20.83
C GLY A 963 -12.13 -9.91 21.55
N SER A 964 -12.72 -10.91 20.90
CA SER A 964 -13.70 -11.83 21.51
C SER A 964 -12.98 -12.85 22.38
N LEU A 965 -12.90 -12.56 23.66
CA LEU A 965 -12.19 -13.41 24.63
C LEU A 965 -13.10 -14.47 25.28
N THR A 966 -14.40 -14.25 25.26
CA THR A 966 -15.40 -15.19 25.71
C THR A 966 -15.78 -16.12 24.56
N ILE A 967 -15.20 -17.32 24.55
CA ILE A 967 -15.49 -18.34 23.52
C ILE A 967 -16.95 -18.75 23.67
N LYS A 968 -17.84 -18.26 22.78
CA LYS A 968 -19.15 -18.87 22.59
C LYS A 968 -18.91 -20.25 21.99
N ALA A 969 -19.30 -21.33 22.68
CA ALA A 969 -19.26 -22.67 22.11
C ALA A 969 -20.06 -22.66 20.81
N GLU A 970 -19.43 -23.00 19.69
CA GLU A 970 -20.13 -23.16 18.43
C GLU A 970 -21.31 -24.11 18.64
N PRO A 971 -22.51 -23.79 18.15
CA PRO A 971 -23.61 -24.73 18.18
C PRO A 971 -23.16 -25.93 17.34
N LYS A 972 -23.02 -27.10 17.99
CA LYS A 972 -22.71 -28.34 17.30
C LYS A 972 -23.74 -28.51 16.19
N GLN A 973 -23.33 -28.30 14.94
CA GLN A 973 -24.13 -28.69 13.79
C GLN A 973 -24.37 -30.21 13.91
N SER A 974 -25.59 -30.57 14.28
CA SER A 974 -26.03 -31.96 14.23
C SER A 974 -26.02 -32.37 12.77
N ILE A 975 -24.98 -33.08 12.38
CA ILE A 975 -24.99 -33.84 11.14
C ILE A 975 -26.10 -34.88 11.32
N ALA A 976 -27.25 -34.60 10.73
CA ALA A 976 -28.29 -35.61 10.59
C ALA A 976 -27.71 -36.75 9.73
N LYS A 977 -27.66 -37.93 10.31
CA LYS A 977 -27.26 -39.17 9.63
C LYS A 977 -28.19 -39.53 8.47
#